data_db2e33eaf35329695c74a352be837ada
#
_entry.id   db2e33eaf35329695c74a352be837ada
#
_cell.length_a   1.000
_cell.length_b   1.000
_cell.length_c   1.000
_cell.angle_alpha   90.00
_cell.angle_beta   90.00
_cell.angle_gamma   90.00
#
_symmetry.space_group_name_H-M   'P 1'
#
loop_
_entity.id
_entity.type
_entity.pdbx_description
1 polymer ?
#
loop_
_entity_poly.entity_id
_entity_poly.type
_entity_poly.pdbx_seq_one_letter_code
_entity_poly.pdbx_strand_id
1 'polypeptide(L)'
;MENNQNQNIDLPENAFRELKDGEEYKPVMSPQETYREVSPWSITWGILMAVLFSAAAAYLGLKVGQVFEAAIPIAIIAIGVSSATKRKNALGENVIIQSIGACSGAVVAGGIFVMPAIYMLELQADFFNIFIAAALGGVLGILFLIPFRKYFVKDQHGKYPFPEATATTQVLVSGEKGGSQAKPLLLAGLVGGLYDFTVATFGWWNENVTSRMIGFGETIADKAKLVFKVNTGAAVLGLGYIIGLKYAFIICVGSLTVWWLIVPGMALIFPDTVLNQWDPSITTAVGQMAPEVIFKSYARSIGIGGIAMSGIIGIIKSWGIIKSAVGLAAREMKGKGSGQEEILRTQRDISFKIIAFGSIATLIITFLFFYFGVMDFNLLHAVVGILLVAIIAFLFTTVAANAIAIVGSNPVSGMTLMTLILASVVMVAVGLKGNAGMLAALLMGGVVCTALSMAGSFITDLKIGYWLGTTPKKQETWKFLGTIISAATVAGVMIVLDKTYGFNSGKLAAPQANAMAAVIKPLMSGQGAPWVLYGIGAVIALILDRCKVPALAFALGMFIPLELNIPLLVGGAVNWYVTTRSKDEAINKARGDKGTLLASGFIAGGALMGVVSALLKFGGIEFDYSSWWENHLSELLSLVAYAALILYFILATKLSKKELADQN
;
A
#
# COMPACT_ATOMS: atom_id res chain seq x y z
N MET A 1 42.98 7.35 26.84
CA MET A 1 42.19 8.55 26.52
C MET A 1 40.88 8.07 25.94
N GLU A 2 39.92 7.78 26.81
CA GLU A 2 38.55 7.44 26.43
C GLU A 2 37.81 8.74 26.11
N ASN A 3 37.65 9.02 24.85
CA ASN A 3 36.79 10.11 24.43
C ASN A 3 35.34 9.66 24.59
N ASN A 4 34.70 10.12 25.66
CA ASN A 4 33.26 10.13 25.86
C ASN A 4 32.60 10.96 24.73
N GLN A 5 32.32 10.37 23.60
CA GLN A 5 31.44 10.94 22.59
C GLN A 5 30.02 10.38 22.81
N ASN A 6 29.34 10.85 23.85
CA ASN A 6 27.90 11.01 23.81
C ASN A 6 27.59 12.19 22.86
N GLN A 7 27.80 12.01 21.57
CA GLN A 7 27.27 12.94 20.59
C GLN A 7 25.74 12.80 20.65
N ASN A 8 25.06 13.88 21.01
CA ASN A 8 23.62 14.01 20.82
C ASN A 8 23.35 13.81 19.32
N ILE A 9 22.87 12.62 18.97
CA ILE A 9 22.52 12.26 17.60
C ILE A 9 21.15 12.90 17.33
N ASP A 10 21.16 14.15 16.88
CA ASP A 10 19.95 14.87 16.47
C ASP A 10 20.01 15.18 14.98
N LEU A 11 18.83 15.19 14.35
CA LEU A 11 18.73 15.67 12.99
C LEU A 11 19.06 17.17 12.95
N PRO A 12 19.89 17.63 11.99
CA PRO A 12 20.17 19.05 11.82
C PRO A 12 18.86 19.85 11.59
N GLU A 13 18.82 21.10 12.07
CA GLU A 13 17.65 21.98 11.90
C GLU A 13 17.23 22.17 10.44
N ASN A 14 18.19 22.09 9.51
CA ASN A 14 17.94 22.22 8.08
C ASN A 14 17.52 20.92 7.38
N ALA A 15 17.30 19.82 8.11
CA ALA A 15 16.94 18.53 7.50
C ALA A 15 15.63 18.58 6.69
N PHE A 16 14.64 19.35 7.16
CA PHE A 16 13.28 19.35 6.60
C PHE A 16 12.89 20.68 5.91
N ARG A 17 13.81 21.64 5.82
CA ARG A 17 13.55 22.91 5.13
C ARG A 17 14.45 23.09 3.92
N GLU A 18 14.11 23.99 3.01
CA GLU A 18 14.97 24.37 1.90
C GLU A 18 16.28 24.95 2.41
N LEU A 19 17.37 24.58 1.74
CA LEU A 19 18.71 25.11 2.05
C LEU A 19 18.81 26.55 1.56
N LYS A 20 19.45 27.42 2.35
CA LYS A 20 19.79 28.78 1.96
C LYS A 20 20.98 28.76 0.98
N ASP A 21 21.18 29.87 0.25
CA ASP A 21 22.30 29.99 -0.67
C ASP A 21 23.64 29.78 0.06
N GLY A 22 24.43 28.80 -0.41
CA GLY A 22 25.71 28.42 0.20
C GLY A 22 25.59 27.48 1.42
N GLU A 23 24.39 27.09 1.81
CA GLU A 23 24.17 26.12 2.91
C GLU A 23 24.25 24.70 2.40
N GLU A 24 24.96 23.82 3.12
CA GLU A 24 25.02 22.40 2.83
C GLU A 24 24.32 21.57 3.91
N TYR A 25 23.63 20.51 3.49
CA TYR A 25 23.06 19.54 4.41
C TYR A 25 24.15 18.57 4.89
N LYS A 26 24.34 18.49 6.21
CA LYS A 26 25.24 17.52 6.87
C LYS A 26 24.42 16.40 7.47
N PRO A 27 24.54 15.16 6.98
CA PRO A 27 23.78 14.04 7.52
C PRO A 27 24.28 13.63 8.92
N VAL A 28 23.46 12.86 9.64
CA VAL A 28 23.74 12.37 11.01
C VAL A 28 25.05 11.58 11.06
N MET A 29 25.24 10.65 10.13
CA MET A 29 26.49 9.92 9.95
C MET A 29 27.40 10.66 8.99
N SER A 30 28.60 11.06 9.43
CA SER A 30 29.56 11.83 8.64
C SER A 30 29.86 11.19 7.28
N PRO A 31 29.83 11.97 6.17
CA PRO A 31 30.18 11.45 4.84
C PRO A 31 31.63 10.95 4.71
N GLN A 32 32.55 11.45 5.54
CA GLN A 32 33.97 11.15 5.52
C GLN A 32 34.32 9.87 6.30
N GLU A 33 33.47 9.47 7.26
CA GLU A 33 33.72 8.31 8.10
C GLU A 33 33.09 7.04 7.52
N THR A 34 33.67 5.89 7.88
CA THR A 34 33.14 4.57 7.47
C THR A 34 32.29 3.99 8.58
N TYR A 35 31.03 3.69 8.27
CA TYR A 35 30.10 3.09 9.23
C TYR A 35 29.78 1.65 8.85
N ARG A 36 29.45 0.86 9.85
CA ARG A 36 28.95 -0.49 9.66
C ARG A 36 27.48 -0.44 9.27
N GLU A 37 27.19 -0.65 7.99
CA GLU A 37 25.84 -0.59 7.43
C GLU A 37 25.37 -2.00 7.05
N VAL A 38 26.18 -2.73 6.26
CA VAL A 38 25.90 -4.08 5.79
C VAL A 38 26.70 -5.08 6.61
N SER A 39 26.01 -6.03 7.19
CA SER A 39 26.59 -7.14 7.98
C SER A 39 25.66 -8.35 7.90
N PRO A 40 26.13 -9.55 8.26
CA PRO A 40 25.25 -10.73 8.36
C PRO A 40 24.03 -10.47 9.25
N TRP A 41 24.20 -9.67 10.31
CA TRP A 41 23.13 -9.25 11.20
C TRP A 41 22.05 -8.44 10.47
N SER A 42 22.44 -7.34 9.81
CA SER A 42 21.49 -6.47 9.13
C SER A 42 20.78 -7.19 7.97
N ILE A 43 21.49 -8.07 7.26
CA ILE A 43 20.89 -8.87 6.17
C ILE A 43 19.89 -9.87 6.74
N THR A 44 20.25 -10.65 7.78
CA THR A 44 19.36 -11.67 8.35
C THR A 44 18.09 -11.06 8.91
N TRP A 45 18.21 -9.97 9.70
CA TRP A 45 17.04 -9.27 10.21
C TRP A 45 16.22 -8.59 9.11
N GLY A 46 16.87 -8.03 8.09
CA GLY A 46 16.18 -7.47 6.92
C GLY A 46 15.36 -8.52 6.18
N ILE A 47 15.92 -9.71 5.94
CA ILE A 47 15.21 -10.84 5.34
C ILE A 47 14.02 -11.27 6.20
N LEU A 48 14.22 -11.42 7.51
CA LEU A 48 13.17 -11.81 8.42
C LEU A 48 12.01 -10.81 8.40
N MET A 49 12.33 -9.51 8.42
CA MET A 49 11.32 -8.45 8.33
C MET A 49 10.61 -8.48 6.96
N ALA A 50 11.35 -8.69 5.87
CA ALA A 50 10.76 -8.80 4.55
C ALA A 50 9.74 -9.95 4.47
N VAL A 51 10.05 -11.13 5.01
CA VAL A 51 9.13 -12.27 5.04
C VAL A 51 7.90 -11.98 5.92
N LEU A 52 8.12 -11.58 7.17
CA LEU A 52 7.03 -11.34 8.13
C LEU A 52 6.06 -10.28 7.65
N PHE A 53 6.57 -9.14 7.22
CA PHE A 53 5.73 -8.03 6.78
C PHE A 53 5.15 -8.23 5.39
N SER A 54 5.77 -9.02 4.50
CA SER A 54 5.14 -9.42 3.23
C SER A 54 3.90 -10.29 3.50
N ALA A 55 3.99 -11.25 4.40
CA ALA A 55 2.86 -12.09 4.76
C ALA A 55 1.73 -11.27 5.41
N ALA A 56 2.08 -10.43 6.39
CA ALA A 56 1.13 -9.56 7.08
C ALA A 56 0.44 -8.57 6.13
N ALA A 57 1.22 -7.87 5.30
CA ALA A 57 0.69 -6.89 4.37
C ALA A 57 -0.17 -7.55 3.27
N ALA A 58 0.18 -8.77 2.80
CA ALA A 58 -0.62 -9.51 1.84
C ALA A 58 -2.00 -9.86 2.40
N TYR A 59 -2.06 -10.40 3.62
CA TYR A 59 -3.32 -10.72 4.28
C TYR A 59 -4.20 -9.47 4.48
N LEU A 60 -3.64 -8.42 5.09
CA LEU A 60 -4.38 -7.20 5.38
C LEU A 60 -4.81 -6.48 4.10
N GLY A 61 -3.92 -6.40 3.13
CA GLY A 61 -4.22 -5.74 1.85
C GLY A 61 -5.32 -6.46 1.05
N LEU A 62 -5.36 -7.79 1.10
CA LEU A 62 -6.47 -8.57 0.52
C LEU A 62 -7.77 -8.38 1.31
N LYS A 63 -7.68 -8.22 2.61
CA LYS A 63 -8.86 -8.00 3.46
C LYS A 63 -9.44 -6.60 3.27
N VAL A 64 -8.62 -5.57 3.29
CA VAL A 64 -9.02 -4.14 3.35
C VAL A 64 -8.93 -3.42 2.00
N GLY A 65 -8.13 -3.95 1.07
CA GLY A 65 -7.85 -3.29 -0.22
C GLY A 65 -6.86 -2.12 -0.12
N GLN A 66 -6.16 -2.01 1.00
CA GLN A 66 -5.11 -1.02 1.24
C GLN A 66 -3.85 -1.73 1.72
N VAL A 67 -2.71 -1.36 1.17
CA VAL A 67 -1.41 -1.83 1.66
C VAL A 67 -0.79 -0.73 2.49
N PHE A 68 -0.33 -1.07 3.68
CA PHE A 68 0.41 -0.17 4.54
C PHE A 68 1.92 -0.33 4.29
N GLU A 69 2.61 0.77 4.32
CA GLU A 69 4.08 0.77 4.30
C GLU A 69 4.59 0.37 5.69
N ALA A 70 5.44 -0.65 5.73
CA ALA A 70 5.92 -1.22 6.98
C ALA A 70 7.21 -0.56 7.49
N ALA A 71 7.65 0.56 6.91
CA ALA A 71 8.93 1.20 7.20
C ALA A 71 9.08 1.56 8.69
N ILE A 72 8.06 2.18 9.29
CA ILE A 72 8.07 2.58 10.71
C ILE A 72 8.12 1.36 11.64
N PRO A 73 7.20 0.37 11.57
CA PRO A 73 7.27 -0.80 12.44
C PRO A 73 8.57 -1.59 12.28
N ILE A 74 9.09 -1.73 11.07
CA ILE A 74 10.36 -2.41 10.83
C ILE A 74 11.53 -1.63 11.48
N ALA A 75 11.57 -0.31 11.35
CA ALA A 75 12.57 0.54 11.99
C ALA A 75 12.57 0.36 13.52
N ILE A 76 11.38 0.34 14.13
CA ILE A 76 11.25 0.16 15.60
C ILE A 76 11.71 -1.24 16.03
N ILE A 77 11.37 -2.28 15.27
CA ILE A 77 11.84 -3.64 15.57
C ILE A 77 13.36 -3.72 15.41
N ALA A 78 13.94 -3.12 14.37
CA ALA A 78 15.38 -3.08 14.15
C ALA A 78 16.11 -2.43 15.33
N ILE A 79 15.61 -1.29 15.82
CA ILE A 79 16.11 -0.61 17.01
C ILE A 79 15.96 -1.50 18.26
N GLY A 80 14.78 -2.06 18.48
CA GLY A 80 14.49 -2.91 19.63
C GLY A 80 15.43 -4.10 19.74
N VAL A 81 15.67 -4.78 18.61
CA VAL A 81 16.57 -5.94 18.55
C VAL A 81 18.04 -5.51 18.70
N SER A 82 18.45 -4.41 18.09
CA SER A 82 19.80 -3.85 18.25
C SER A 82 20.07 -3.44 19.69
N SER A 83 19.10 -2.83 20.36
CA SER A 83 19.18 -2.44 21.77
C SER A 83 19.21 -3.67 22.69
N ALA A 84 18.35 -4.66 22.45
CA ALA A 84 18.31 -5.90 23.26
C ALA A 84 19.62 -6.68 23.19
N THR A 85 20.30 -6.65 22.04
CA THR A 85 21.60 -7.27 21.83
C THR A 85 22.78 -6.36 22.17
N LYS A 86 22.52 -5.18 22.76
CA LYS A 86 23.52 -4.17 23.16
C LYS A 86 24.49 -3.80 22.02
N ARG A 87 23.98 -3.71 20.81
CA ARG A 87 24.76 -3.43 19.62
C ARG A 87 25.09 -1.94 19.55
N LYS A 88 26.37 -1.59 19.51
CA LYS A 88 26.84 -0.20 19.44
C LYS A 88 26.88 0.30 18.00
N ASN A 89 26.59 1.59 17.78
CA ASN A 89 26.63 2.26 16.48
C ASN A 89 25.78 1.53 15.42
N ALA A 90 24.57 1.11 15.80
CA ALA A 90 23.72 0.26 14.99
C ALA A 90 22.90 1.05 13.94
N LEU A 91 22.93 2.38 13.93
CA LEU A 91 22.08 3.21 13.05
C LEU A 91 22.18 2.81 11.58
N GLY A 92 23.39 2.65 11.06
CA GLY A 92 23.60 2.24 9.67
C GLY A 92 23.04 0.84 9.37
N GLU A 93 23.19 -0.11 10.30
CA GLU A 93 22.63 -1.45 10.18
C GLU A 93 21.10 -1.42 10.27
N ASN A 94 20.52 -0.61 11.15
CA ASN A 94 19.07 -0.45 11.31
C ASN A 94 18.42 0.14 10.06
N VAL A 95 19.09 1.07 9.36
CA VAL A 95 18.63 1.59 8.06
C VAL A 95 18.62 0.49 7.00
N ILE A 96 19.64 -0.36 6.95
CA ILE A 96 19.67 -1.48 5.99
C ILE A 96 18.57 -2.51 6.30
N ILE A 97 18.36 -2.84 7.58
CA ILE A 97 17.25 -3.73 8.00
C ILE A 97 15.91 -3.16 7.54
N GLN A 98 15.70 -1.86 7.80
CA GLN A 98 14.47 -1.16 7.40
C GLN A 98 14.31 -1.17 5.88
N SER A 99 15.36 -0.84 5.11
CA SER A 99 15.29 -0.76 3.66
C SER A 99 15.04 -2.13 2.98
N ILE A 100 15.67 -3.22 3.47
CA ILE A 100 15.40 -4.58 2.99
C ILE A 100 13.96 -4.98 3.36
N GLY A 101 13.56 -4.75 4.61
CA GLY A 101 12.24 -5.11 5.10
C GLY A 101 11.10 -4.33 4.42
N ALA A 102 11.30 -3.06 4.08
CA ALA A 102 10.31 -2.22 3.40
C ALA A 102 9.98 -2.70 1.97
N CYS A 103 10.77 -3.62 1.38
CA CYS A 103 10.36 -4.31 0.15
C CYS A 103 9.01 -5.03 0.31
N SER A 104 8.65 -5.41 1.53
CA SER A 104 7.40 -6.11 1.84
C SER A 104 6.18 -5.34 1.34
N GLY A 105 5.97 -4.11 1.78
CA GLY A 105 4.82 -3.29 1.36
C GLY A 105 4.80 -3.05 -0.15
N ALA A 106 5.96 -2.73 -0.73
CA ALA A 106 6.11 -2.43 -2.14
C ALA A 106 5.74 -3.61 -3.06
N VAL A 107 6.32 -4.79 -2.81
CA VAL A 107 6.06 -5.99 -3.64
C VAL A 107 4.66 -6.51 -3.41
N VAL A 108 4.19 -6.46 -2.15
CA VAL A 108 2.83 -6.87 -1.81
C VAL A 108 1.80 -6.03 -2.56
N ALA A 109 1.92 -4.71 -2.58
CA ALA A 109 0.98 -3.85 -3.31
C ALA A 109 0.90 -4.24 -4.79
N GLY A 110 2.04 -4.53 -5.43
CA GLY A 110 2.08 -5.03 -6.80
C GLY A 110 1.39 -6.38 -6.97
N GLY A 111 1.69 -7.33 -6.09
CA GLY A 111 1.17 -8.68 -6.16
C GLY A 111 -0.32 -8.78 -5.89
N ILE A 112 -0.75 -8.31 -4.72
CA ILE A 112 -2.14 -8.54 -4.25
C ILE A 112 -3.19 -7.67 -4.93
N PHE A 113 -2.82 -6.57 -5.57
CA PHE A 113 -3.80 -5.73 -6.26
C PHE A 113 -4.23 -6.33 -7.60
N VAL A 114 -3.39 -7.14 -8.23
CA VAL A 114 -3.62 -7.68 -9.57
C VAL A 114 -3.75 -9.20 -9.57
N MET A 115 -2.80 -9.90 -8.95
CA MET A 115 -2.66 -11.35 -9.13
C MET A 115 -3.85 -12.19 -8.62
N PRO A 116 -4.56 -11.84 -7.52
CA PRO A 116 -5.73 -12.62 -7.11
C PRO A 116 -6.86 -12.61 -8.14
N ALA A 117 -6.90 -11.62 -9.05
CA ALA A 117 -7.84 -11.61 -10.17
C ALA A 117 -7.67 -12.81 -11.10
N ILE A 118 -6.48 -13.40 -11.16
CA ILE A 118 -6.20 -14.63 -11.92
C ILE A 118 -7.06 -15.79 -11.38
N TYR A 119 -7.07 -15.96 -10.06
CA TYR A 119 -7.88 -16.98 -9.39
C TYR A 119 -9.38 -16.67 -9.48
N MET A 120 -9.76 -15.38 -9.35
CA MET A 120 -11.16 -14.94 -9.47
C MET A 120 -11.75 -15.18 -10.86
N LEU A 121 -10.92 -15.13 -11.90
CA LEU A 121 -11.30 -15.40 -13.28
C LEU A 121 -11.07 -16.85 -13.68
N GLU A 122 -10.74 -17.72 -12.72
CA GLU A 122 -10.49 -19.15 -12.92
C GLU A 122 -9.40 -19.43 -13.96
N LEU A 123 -8.44 -18.51 -14.09
CA LEU A 123 -7.29 -18.65 -14.96
C LEU A 123 -6.22 -19.49 -14.27
N GLN A 124 -5.49 -20.28 -15.04
CA GLN A 124 -4.41 -21.10 -14.50
C GLN A 124 -3.12 -20.29 -14.41
N ALA A 125 -2.65 -20.07 -13.19
CA ALA A 125 -1.31 -19.57 -12.92
C ALA A 125 -0.74 -20.30 -11.70
N ASP A 126 0.52 -20.67 -11.81
CA ASP A 126 1.26 -21.32 -10.74
C ASP A 126 2.06 -20.30 -9.90
N PHE A 127 2.72 -20.83 -8.86
CA PHE A 127 3.61 -20.04 -8.00
C PHE A 127 4.64 -19.24 -8.82
N PHE A 128 5.24 -19.85 -9.83
CA PHE A 128 6.32 -19.23 -10.59
C PHE A 128 5.84 -18.06 -11.44
N ASN A 129 4.65 -18.12 -12.01
CA ASN A 129 4.09 -17.00 -12.78
C ASN A 129 3.93 -15.76 -11.92
N ILE A 130 3.41 -15.91 -10.71
CA ILE A 130 3.21 -14.82 -9.75
C ILE A 130 4.54 -14.32 -9.23
N PHE A 131 5.41 -15.23 -8.80
CA PHE A 131 6.75 -14.92 -8.29
C PHE A 131 7.59 -14.16 -9.29
N ILE A 132 7.68 -14.66 -10.53
CA ILE A 132 8.50 -14.05 -11.59
C ILE A 132 7.96 -12.66 -11.96
N ALA A 133 6.65 -12.52 -12.14
CA ALA A 133 6.05 -11.22 -12.45
C ALA A 133 6.31 -10.18 -11.35
N ALA A 134 6.13 -10.55 -10.08
CA ALA A 134 6.40 -9.66 -8.95
C ALA A 134 7.90 -9.33 -8.81
N ALA A 135 8.78 -10.33 -8.96
CA ALA A 135 10.23 -10.13 -8.88
C ALA A 135 10.76 -9.23 -10.00
N LEU A 136 10.37 -9.51 -11.25
CA LEU A 136 10.78 -8.69 -12.41
C LEU A 136 10.26 -7.25 -12.30
N GLY A 137 9.01 -7.08 -11.88
CA GLY A 137 8.44 -5.75 -11.63
C GLY A 137 9.22 -4.99 -10.58
N GLY A 138 9.49 -5.61 -9.43
CA GLY A 138 10.26 -4.98 -8.36
C GLY A 138 11.69 -4.60 -8.77
N VAL A 139 12.37 -5.49 -9.52
CA VAL A 139 13.71 -5.21 -10.06
C VAL A 139 13.68 -4.04 -11.05
N LEU A 140 12.71 -4.00 -11.96
CA LEU A 140 12.54 -2.86 -12.88
C LEU A 140 12.27 -1.56 -12.13
N GLY A 141 11.43 -1.59 -11.08
CA GLY A 141 11.15 -0.41 -10.26
C GLY A 141 12.39 0.16 -9.59
N ILE A 142 13.27 -0.70 -9.06
CA ILE A 142 14.55 -0.26 -8.48
C ILE A 142 15.43 0.36 -9.57
N LEU A 143 15.64 -0.35 -10.68
CA LEU A 143 16.55 0.09 -11.76
C LEU A 143 16.07 1.40 -12.42
N PHE A 144 14.77 1.55 -12.63
CA PHE A 144 14.22 2.76 -13.24
C PHE A 144 14.21 3.97 -12.30
N LEU A 145 14.22 3.73 -10.98
CA LEU A 145 14.22 4.82 -10.00
C LEU A 145 15.61 5.39 -9.73
N ILE A 146 16.66 4.56 -9.65
CA ILE A 146 18.02 5.00 -9.25
C ILE A 146 18.49 6.25 -10.02
N PRO A 147 18.30 6.37 -11.35
CA PRO A 147 18.69 7.58 -12.09
C PRO A 147 18.03 8.87 -11.62
N PHE A 148 16.86 8.77 -10.96
CA PHE A 148 16.11 9.93 -10.46
C PHE A 148 16.37 10.23 -8.98
N ARG A 149 17.14 9.37 -8.27
CA ARG A 149 17.43 9.54 -6.84
C ARG A 149 17.97 10.93 -6.52
N LYS A 150 19.00 11.35 -7.22
CA LYS A 150 19.66 12.63 -6.97
C LYS A 150 18.69 13.80 -7.08
N TYR A 151 17.84 13.80 -8.10
CA TYR A 151 16.80 14.81 -8.27
C TYR A 151 15.85 14.88 -7.08
N PHE A 152 15.17 13.77 -6.75
CA PHE A 152 14.14 13.79 -5.69
C PHE A 152 14.73 13.96 -4.29
N VAL A 153 15.87 13.33 -4.03
CA VAL A 153 16.42 13.20 -2.67
C VAL A 153 17.32 14.37 -2.28
N LYS A 154 18.21 14.81 -3.20
CA LYS A 154 19.21 15.84 -2.96
C LYS A 154 18.83 17.19 -3.55
N ASP A 155 18.59 17.26 -4.86
CA ASP A 155 18.42 18.54 -5.57
C ASP A 155 17.10 19.26 -5.19
N GLN A 156 16.09 18.49 -4.74
CA GLN A 156 14.82 19.00 -4.20
C GLN A 156 14.78 18.94 -2.67
N HIS A 157 15.91 19.10 -1.99
CA HIS A 157 15.98 19.10 -0.54
C HIS A 157 15.08 20.19 0.06
N GLY A 158 14.24 19.78 1.03
CA GLY A 158 13.29 20.67 1.72
C GLY A 158 12.03 21.06 0.94
N LYS A 159 11.98 20.83 -0.39
CA LYS A 159 10.79 21.13 -1.20
C LYS A 159 9.70 20.07 -1.09
N TYR A 160 10.08 18.83 -0.87
CA TYR A 160 9.17 17.72 -0.68
C TYR A 160 9.15 17.27 0.78
N PRO A 161 7.97 17.13 1.39
CA PRO A 161 7.84 16.80 2.82
C PRO A 161 8.25 15.37 3.17
N PHE A 162 8.13 14.41 2.24
CA PHE A 162 8.41 12.99 2.48
C PHE A 162 7.86 12.50 3.83
N PRO A 163 6.52 12.50 4.05
CA PRO A 163 5.95 12.33 5.39
C PRO A 163 6.39 11.04 6.08
N GLU A 164 6.39 9.92 5.35
CA GLU A 164 6.78 8.62 5.87
C GLU A 164 8.28 8.53 6.14
N ALA A 165 9.12 9.03 5.23
CA ALA A 165 10.56 9.06 5.43
C ALA A 165 10.92 9.95 6.64
N THR A 166 10.23 11.08 6.82
CA THR A 166 10.40 11.96 7.97
C THR A 166 10.10 11.23 9.28
N ALA A 167 8.95 10.57 9.37
CA ALA A 167 8.56 9.82 10.56
C ALA A 167 9.54 8.66 10.85
N THR A 168 9.90 7.87 9.83
CA THR A 168 10.83 6.74 9.98
C THR A 168 12.22 7.21 10.40
N THR A 169 12.70 8.32 9.82
CA THR A 169 14.00 8.92 10.19
C THR A 169 14.02 9.38 11.64
N GLN A 170 12.97 10.06 12.09
CA GLN A 170 12.84 10.49 13.50
C GLN A 170 12.85 9.29 14.46
N VAL A 171 12.14 8.21 14.11
CA VAL A 171 12.14 6.97 14.88
C VAL A 171 13.55 6.37 14.97
N LEU A 172 14.27 6.25 13.85
CA LEU A 172 15.62 5.68 13.83
C LEU A 172 16.60 6.49 14.65
N VAL A 173 16.57 7.83 14.59
CA VAL A 173 17.40 8.72 15.40
C VAL A 173 17.06 8.64 16.88
N SER A 174 15.77 8.65 17.22
CA SER A 174 15.31 8.55 18.61
C SER A 174 15.69 7.20 19.22
N GLY A 175 15.74 6.15 18.42
CA GLY A 175 16.11 4.81 18.85
C GLY A 175 17.56 4.69 19.34
N GLU A 176 18.47 5.43 18.76
CA GLU A 176 19.87 5.51 19.22
C GLU A 176 19.98 6.16 20.62
N LYS A 177 18.99 6.98 21.00
CA LYS A 177 18.94 7.63 22.32
C LYS A 177 18.38 6.75 23.44
N GLY A 178 17.83 5.56 23.17
CA GLY A 178 17.37 4.69 24.27
C GLY A 178 16.21 3.74 24.02
N GLY A 179 15.72 3.55 22.80
CA GLY A 179 14.85 2.40 22.44
C GLY A 179 13.49 2.27 23.15
N SER A 180 13.06 3.25 23.95
CA SER A 180 11.82 3.18 24.76
C SER A 180 10.53 3.15 23.89
N GLN A 181 10.62 3.53 22.64
CA GLN A 181 9.50 3.59 21.69
C GLN A 181 9.04 2.21 21.19
N ALA A 182 9.87 1.18 21.29
CA ALA A 182 9.50 -0.17 20.89
C ALA A 182 8.39 -0.77 21.78
N LYS A 183 8.38 -0.43 23.08
CA LYS A 183 7.42 -0.99 24.03
C LYS A 183 5.95 -0.66 23.73
N PRO A 184 5.55 0.59 23.46
CA PRO A 184 4.18 0.93 23.06
C PRO A 184 3.74 0.20 21.79
N LEU A 185 4.60 0.12 20.78
CA LEU A 185 4.33 -0.60 19.53
C LEU A 185 4.07 -2.09 19.77
N LEU A 186 4.96 -2.77 20.52
CA LEU A 186 4.85 -4.21 20.78
C LEU A 186 3.62 -4.53 21.63
N LEU A 187 3.31 -3.71 22.66
CA LEU A 187 2.11 -3.89 23.46
C LEU A 187 0.83 -3.68 22.64
N ALA A 188 0.80 -2.64 21.81
CA ALA A 188 -0.33 -2.41 20.92
C ALA A 188 -0.45 -3.53 19.89
N GLY A 189 0.67 -4.02 19.36
CA GLY A 189 0.70 -5.17 18.44
C GLY A 189 0.14 -6.44 19.08
N LEU A 190 0.47 -6.68 20.34
CA LEU A 190 -0.08 -7.81 21.10
C LEU A 190 -1.59 -7.63 21.33
N VAL A 191 -2.04 -6.47 21.79
CA VAL A 191 -3.47 -6.21 22.06
C VAL A 191 -4.29 -6.28 20.77
N GLY A 192 -3.90 -5.54 19.72
CA GLY A 192 -4.60 -5.55 18.44
C GLY A 192 -4.54 -6.90 17.74
N GLY A 193 -3.38 -7.57 17.82
CA GLY A 193 -3.20 -8.91 17.25
C GLY A 193 -4.07 -9.96 17.94
N LEU A 194 -4.10 -10.01 19.27
CA LEU A 194 -4.98 -10.93 20.02
C LEU A 194 -6.45 -10.64 19.77
N TYR A 195 -6.83 -9.36 19.68
CA TYR A 195 -8.19 -8.94 19.36
C TYR A 195 -8.63 -9.49 17.99
N ASP A 196 -7.87 -9.20 16.93
CA ASP A 196 -8.18 -9.68 15.58
C ASP A 196 -8.08 -11.22 15.46
N PHE A 197 -7.16 -11.85 16.19
CA PHE A 197 -7.01 -13.30 16.23
C PHE A 197 -8.21 -14.01 16.84
N THR A 198 -8.76 -13.47 17.95
CA THR A 198 -9.93 -14.07 18.59
C THR A 198 -11.17 -14.03 17.68
N VAL A 199 -11.32 -12.97 16.90
CA VAL A 199 -12.39 -12.87 15.89
C VAL A 199 -12.14 -13.84 14.75
N ALA A 200 -10.97 -13.77 14.14
CA ALA A 200 -10.65 -14.52 12.93
C ALA A 200 -10.56 -16.04 13.16
N THR A 201 -10.14 -16.48 14.36
CA THR A 201 -9.92 -17.91 14.67
C THR A 201 -11.09 -18.52 15.43
N PHE A 202 -11.56 -17.86 16.49
CA PHE A 202 -12.58 -18.41 17.39
C PHE A 202 -13.98 -17.85 17.15
N GLY A 203 -14.10 -16.75 16.38
CA GLY A 203 -15.38 -16.14 16.06
C GLY A 203 -16.18 -15.67 17.30
N TRP A 204 -15.50 -15.22 18.37
CA TRP A 204 -16.16 -14.84 19.63
C TRP A 204 -17.19 -13.74 19.46
N TRP A 205 -17.01 -12.88 18.46
CA TRP A 205 -18.00 -11.90 18.01
C TRP A 205 -17.92 -11.73 16.50
N ASN A 206 -18.96 -11.14 15.91
CA ASN A 206 -19.00 -10.91 14.47
C ASN A 206 -18.00 -9.80 14.08
N GLU A 207 -17.25 -10.02 13.00
CA GLU A 207 -16.30 -9.02 12.50
C GLU A 207 -16.99 -7.80 11.90
N ASN A 208 -18.18 -8.00 11.31
CA ASN A 208 -18.95 -6.96 10.66
C ASN A 208 -20.28 -6.77 11.35
N VAL A 209 -20.58 -5.53 11.72
CA VAL A 209 -21.87 -5.14 12.28
C VAL A 209 -22.70 -4.48 11.19
N THR A 210 -23.98 -4.85 11.07
CA THR A 210 -24.87 -4.31 10.05
C THR A 210 -26.13 -3.69 10.68
N SER A 211 -26.67 -2.65 10.02
CA SER A 211 -27.95 -2.05 10.43
C SER A 211 -29.12 -3.02 10.40
N ARG A 212 -28.98 -4.18 9.74
CA ARG A 212 -30.00 -5.25 9.71
C ARG A 212 -30.23 -5.91 11.08
N MET A 213 -29.27 -5.77 12.02
CA MET A 213 -29.45 -6.24 13.41
C MET A 213 -30.61 -5.56 14.14
N ILE A 214 -31.05 -4.39 13.68
CA ILE A 214 -32.16 -3.64 14.24
C ILE A 214 -33.46 -4.10 13.53
N GLY A 215 -34.51 -4.45 14.24
CA GLY A 215 -35.69 -5.12 13.67
C GLY A 215 -36.37 -4.40 12.48
N PHE A 216 -36.23 -3.06 12.36
CA PHE A 216 -36.70 -2.30 11.19
C PHE A 216 -35.62 -2.12 10.11
N GLY A 217 -34.36 -2.45 10.40
CA GLY A 217 -33.22 -2.23 9.50
C GLY A 217 -33.29 -3.10 8.26
N GLU A 218 -33.78 -4.32 8.36
CA GLU A 218 -34.02 -5.22 7.22
C GLU A 218 -35.08 -4.66 6.27
N THR A 219 -36.18 -4.16 6.82
CA THR A 219 -37.23 -3.51 6.02
C THR A 219 -36.71 -2.28 5.26
N ILE A 220 -35.82 -1.48 5.89
CA ILE A 220 -35.20 -0.33 5.23
C ILE A 220 -34.23 -0.81 4.13
N ALA A 221 -33.44 -1.85 4.40
CA ALA A 221 -32.53 -2.40 3.41
C ALA A 221 -33.28 -2.95 2.18
N ASP A 222 -34.41 -3.62 2.38
CA ASP A 222 -35.19 -4.22 1.30
C ASP A 222 -36.02 -3.19 0.52
N LYS A 223 -36.67 -2.24 1.19
CA LYS A 223 -37.58 -1.28 0.54
C LYS A 223 -36.84 -0.03 0.06
N ALA A 224 -35.98 0.55 0.91
CA ALA A 224 -35.28 1.79 0.59
C ALA A 224 -33.87 1.55 0.05
N LYS A 225 -33.40 0.30 0.03
CA LYS A 225 -32.04 -0.09 -0.40
C LYS A 225 -30.92 0.60 0.41
N LEU A 226 -31.22 1.01 1.64
CA LEU A 226 -30.29 1.67 2.55
C LEU A 226 -29.73 0.67 3.56
N VAL A 227 -28.41 0.54 3.58
CA VAL A 227 -27.68 -0.33 4.52
C VAL A 227 -26.53 0.46 5.12
N PHE A 228 -26.29 0.24 6.42
CA PHE A 228 -25.08 0.68 7.11
C PHE A 228 -24.32 -0.56 7.59
N LYS A 229 -22.99 -0.57 7.38
CA LYS A 229 -22.11 -1.66 7.79
C LYS A 229 -20.81 -1.11 8.32
N VAL A 230 -20.25 -1.76 9.35
CA VAL A 230 -18.96 -1.40 9.93
C VAL A 230 -18.16 -2.64 10.31
N ASN A 231 -16.91 -2.70 9.89
CA ASN A 231 -15.94 -3.69 10.35
C ASN A 231 -15.33 -3.23 11.68
N THR A 232 -15.19 -4.13 12.62
CA THR A 232 -14.70 -3.81 13.98
C THR A 232 -13.26 -4.25 14.22
N GLY A 233 -12.47 -4.50 13.17
CA GLY A 233 -11.08 -4.95 13.25
C GLY A 233 -10.13 -3.88 13.81
N ALA A 234 -9.18 -4.32 14.65
CA ALA A 234 -8.16 -3.46 15.24
C ALA A 234 -7.22 -2.89 14.18
N ALA A 235 -6.83 -3.70 13.21
CA ALA A 235 -5.93 -3.27 12.13
C ALA A 235 -6.57 -2.15 11.28
N VAL A 236 -7.89 -2.23 11.01
CA VAL A 236 -8.60 -1.22 10.21
C VAL A 236 -8.75 0.09 10.97
N LEU A 237 -9.01 0.01 12.30
CA LEU A 237 -9.00 1.19 13.18
C LEU A 237 -7.64 1.89 13.16
N GLY A 238 -6.55 1.13 13.30
CA GLY A 238 -5.18 1.63 13.23
C GLY A 238 -4.87 2.31 11.89
N LEU A 239 -5.30 1.71 10.78
CA LEU A 239 -5.15 2.28 9.45
C LEU A 239 -5.88 3.62 9.32
N GLY A 240 -7.11 3.72 9.82
CA GLY A 240 -7.87 4.97 9.86
C GLY A 240 -7.17 6.06 10.68
N TYR A 241 -6.54 5.70 11.79
CA TYR A 241 -5.75 6.63 12.60
C TYR A 241 -4.57 7.22 11.80
N ILE A 242 -3.83 6.38 11.07
CA ILE A 242 -2.68 6.82 10.27
C ILE A 242 -3.11 7.68 9.08
N ILE A 243 -4.17 7.32 8.39
CA ILE A 243 -4.72 8.07 7.25
C ILE A 243 -5.17 9.48 7.68
N GLY A 244 -5.67 9.61 8.92
CA GLY A 244 -6.15 10.87 9.49
C GLY A 244 -7.55 11.27 9.04
N LEU A 245 -8.18 12.17 9.81
CA LEU A 245 -9.59 12.51 9.64
C LEU A 245 -9.94 13.03 8.25
N LYS A 246 -9.11 13.90 7.67
CA LYS A 246 -9.42 14.56 6.38
C LYS A 246 -9.61 13.55 5.24
N TYR A 247 -8.65 12.67 5.06
CA TYR A 247 -8.71 11.67 3.99
C TYR A 247 -9.73 10.56 4.29
N ALA A 248 -9.81 10.10 5.54
CA ALA A 248 -10.81 9.14 5.98
C ALA A 248 -12.24 9.66 5.75
N PHE A 249 -12.48 10.95 6.02
CA PHE A 249 -13.78 11.59 5.75
C PHE A 249 -14.10 11.61 4.26
N ILE A 250 -13.15 11.98 3.39
CA ILE A 250 -13.36 11.99 1.93
C ILE A 250 -13.69 10.59 1.40
N ILE A 251 -12.94 9.57 1.86
CA ILE A 251 -13.21 8.16 1.51
C ILE A 251 -14.61 7.76 1.96
N CYS A 252 -14.98 8.09 3.20
CA CYS A 252 -16.28 7.75 3.76
C CYS A 252 -17.43 8.45 3.01
N VAL A 253 -17.27 9.73 2.64
CA VAL A 253 -18.27 10.45 1.84
C VAL A 253 -18.42 9.80 0.47
N GLY A 254 -17.34 9.40 -0.19
CA GLY A 254 -17.38 8.63 -1.44
C GLY A 254 -18.20 7.33 -1.28
N SER A 255 -17.97 6.61 -0.19
CA SER A 255 -18.71 5.38 0.12
C SER A 255 -20.20 5.64 0.37
N LEU A 256 -20.53 6.63 1.18
CA LEU A 256 -21.93 6.99 1.46
C LEU A 256 -22.65 7.50 0.18
N THR A 257 -21.94 8.20 -0.70
CA THR A 257 -22.50 8.62 -2.00
C THR A 257 -22.96 7.41 -2.82
N VAL A 258 -22.18 6.34 -2.84
CA VAL A 258 -22.57 5.13 -3.57
C VAL A 258 -23.69 4.39 -2.84
N TRP A 259 -23.52 4.10 -1.55
CA TRP A 259 -24.42 3.23 -0.81
C TRP A 259 -25.75 3.89 -0.44
N TRP A 260 -25.77 5.20 -0.25
CA TRP A 260 -26.98 5.91 0.20
C TRP A 260 -27.62 6.81 -0.86
N LEU A 261 -26.92 7.06 -1.98
CA LEU A 261 -27.47 7.86 -3.08
C LEU A 261 -27.58 7.04 -4.37
N ILE A 262 -26.48 6.43 -4.83
CA ILE A 262 -26.45 5.76 -6.14
C ILE A 262 -27.20 4.43 -6.10
N VAL A 263 -26.97 3.58 -5.11
CA VAL A 263 -27.64 2.26 -4.98
C VAL A 263 -29.15 2.41 -4.85
N PRO A 264 -29.69 3.23 -3.93
CA PRO A 264 -31.13 3.49 -3.87
C PRO A 264 -31.66 4.18 -5.14
N GLY A 265 -30.91 5.14 -5.66
CA GLY A 265 -31.28 5.86 -6.89
C GLY A 265 -31.42 4.94 -8.11
N MET A 266 -30.52 3.98 -8.27
CA MET A 266 -30.63 2.97 -9.35
C MET A 266 -31.88 2.11 -9.20
N ALA A 267 -32.19 1.67 -7.98
CA ALA A 267 -33.40 0.88 -7.72
C ALA A 267 -34.68 1.66 -7.97
N LEU A 268 -34.68 2.97 -7.71
CA LEU A 268 -35.83 3.86 -7.98
C LEU A 268 -35.99 4.19 -9.47
N ILE A 269 -34.89 4.38 -10.20
CA ILE A 269 -34.92 4.74 -11.62
C ILE A 269 -35.22 3.52 -12.49
N PHE A 270 -34.76 2.33 -12.11
CA PHE A 270 -34.86 1.09 -12.87
C PHE A 270 -35.57 -0.02 -12.06
N PRO A 271 -36.80 0.20 -11.53
CA PRO A 271 -37.42 -0.74 -10.61
C PRO A 271 -37.67 -2.12 -11.24
N ASP A 272 -38.12 -2.15 -12.50
CA ASP A 272 -38.53 -3.37 -13.20
C ASP A 272 -37.59 -3.70 -14.39
N THR A 273 -36.46 -3.01 -14.49
CA THR A 273 -35.53 -3.17 -15.63
C THR A 273 -34.40 -4.11 -15.27
N VAL A 274 -34.12 -5.07 -16.16
CA VAL A 274 -32.92 -5.92 -16.10
C VAL A 274 -31.82 -5.25 -16.91
N LEU A 275 -30.77 -4.77 -16.26
CA LEU A 275 -29.61 -4.15 -16.89
C LEU A 275 -28.49 -5.19 -17.04
N ASN A 276 -28.47 -5.91 -18.15
CA ASN A 276 -27.54 -7.02 -18.41
C ASN A 276 -26.67 -6.85 -19.66
N GLN A 277 -26.55 -5.61 -20.18
CA GLN A 277 -25.85 -5.33 -21.43
C GLN A 277 -24.39 -5.78 -21.45
N TRP A 278 -23.73 -5.80 -20.28
CA TRP A 278 -22.31 -6.20 -20.12
C TRP A 278 -22.12 -7.45 -19.27
N ASP A 279 -23.18 -7.99 -18.66
CA ASP A 279 -23.17 -9.23 -17.92
C ASP A 279 -24.50 -9.99 -18.12
N PRO A 280 -24.54 -10.91 -19.10
CA PRO A 280 -25.76 -11.68 -19.41
C PRO A 280 -26.23 -12.60 -18.26
N SER A 281 -25.39 -12.82 -17.24
CA SER A 281 -25.80 -13.65 -16.07
C SER A 281 -26.80 -12.92 -15.16
N ILE A 282 -26.94 -11.60 -15.32
CA ILE A 282 -27.91 -10.80 -14.58
C ILE A 282 -29.31 -11.00 -15.18
N THR A 283 -30.17 -11.66 -14.43
CA THR A 283 -31.55 -11.97 -14.85
C THR A 283 -32.62 -11.29 -14.00
N THR A 284 -32.22 -10.65 -12.89
CA THR A 284 -33.14 -10.02 -11.93
C THR A 284 -33.23 -8.51 -12.20
N ALA A 285 -34.42 -7.93 -12.06
CA ALA A 285 -34.61 -6.49 -12.17
C ALA A 285 -33.91 -5.74 -11.01
N VAL A 286 -33.37 -4.56 -11.30
CA VAL A 286 -32.55 -3.78 -10.34
C VAL A 286 -33.30 -3.49 -9.04
N GLY A 287 -34.60 -3.14 -9.12
CA GLY A 287 -35.40 -2.86 -7.92
C GLY A 287 -35.65 -4.08 -7.02
N GLN A 288 -35.54 -5.30 -7.57
CA GLN A 288 -35.71 -6.54 -6.80
C GLN A 288 -34.39 -7.04 -6.20
N MET A 289 -33.24 -6.49 -6.59
CA MET A 289 -31.95 -6.89 -6.08
C MET A 289 -31.70 -6.37 -4.66
N ALA A 290 -30.92 -7.13 -3.88
CA ALA A 290 -30.38 -6.64 -2.62
C ALA A 290 -29.39 -5.47 -2.87
N PRO A 291 -29.25 -4.52 -1.92
CA PRO A 291 -28.32 -3.38 -2.06
C PRO A 291 -26.89 -3.79 -2.42
N GLU A 292 -26.43 -4.89 -1.83
CA GLU A 292 -25.09 -5.44 -2.07
C GLU A 292 -24.89 -5.93 -3.51
N VAL A 293 -25.95 -6.48 -4.10
CA VAL A 293 -25.94 -6.95 -5.50
C VAL A 293 -25.92 -5.76 -6.45
N ILE A 294 -26.74 -4.72 -6.20
CA ILE A 294 -26.75 -3.49 -6.99
C ILE A 294 -25.36 -2.82 -6.93
N PHE A 295 -24.77 -2.75 -5.74
CA PHE A 295 -23.43 -2.23 -5.55
C PHE A 295 -22.41 -3.01 -6.38
N LYS A 296 -22.39 -4.33 -6.27
CA LYS A 296 -21.43 -5.21 -6.95
C LYS A 296 -21.57 -5.18 -8.46
N SER A 297 -22.81 -5.19 -8.97
CA SER A 297 -23.09 -5.30 -10.41
C SER A 297 -22.97 -3.97 -11.16
N TYR A 298 -23.26 -2.83 -10.50
CA TYR A 298 -23.36 -1.54 -11.17
C TYR A 298 -22.57 -0.42 -10.48
N ALA A 299 -22.95 -0.07 -9.26
CA ALA A 299 -22.49 1.16 -8.63
C ALA A 299 -20.98 1.20 -8.42
N ARG A 300 -20.35 0.05 -8.11
CA ARG A 300 -18.90 -0.10 -7.99
C ARG A 300 -18.16 0.29 -9.26
N SER A 301 -18.74 0.08 -10.44
CA SER A 301 -18.14 0.44 -11.73
C SER A 301 -17.93 1.95 -11.88
N ILE A 302 -18.77 2.77 -11.24
CA ILE A 302 -18.58 4.22 -11.18
C ILE A 302 -17.29 4.55 -10.43
N GLY A 303 -17.05 3.88 -9.29
CA GLY A 303 -15.79 4.02 -8.54
C GLY A 303 -14.56 3.63 -9.38
N ILE A 304 -14.64 2.56 -10.17
CA ILE A 304 -13.58 2.14 -11.10
C ILE A 304 -13.23 3.25 -12.08
N GLY A 305 -14.23 3.86 -12.73
CA GLY A 305 -14.02 4.99 -13.65
C GLY A 305 -13.37 6.19 -12.97
N GLY A 306 -13.78 6.50 -11.74
CA GLY A 306 -13.17 7.55 -10.92
C GLY A 306 -11.71 7.29 -10.58
N ILE A 307 -11.36 6.06 -10.19
CA ILE A 307 -9.98 5.64 -9.91
C ILE A 307 -9.11 5.75 -11.16
N ALA A 308 -9.58 5.25 -12.30
CA ALA A 308 -8.86 5.31 -13.58
C ALA A 308 -8.59 6.75 -14.01
N MET A 309 -9.61 7.62 -13.96
CA MET A 309 -9.44 9.04 -14.29
C MET A 309 -8.50 9.76 -13.33
N SER A 310 -8.54 9.43 -12.04
CA SER A 310 -7.59 9.98 -11.05
C SER A 310 -6.14 9.60 -11.38
N GLY A 311 -5.91 8.40 -11.90
CA GLY A 311 -4.60 7.98 -12.41
C GLY A 311 -4.13 8.84 -13.58
N ILE A 312 -5.00 9.11 -14.55
CA ILE A 312 -4.71 9.99 -15.71
C ILE A 312 -4.38 11.41 -15.24
N ILE A 313 -5.19 11.96 -14.34
CA ILE A 313 -4.95 13.30 -13.75
C ILE A 313 -3.58 13.35 -13.06
N GLY A 314 -3.21 12.30 -12.33
CA GLY A 314 -1.89 12.18 -11.68
C GLY A 314 -0.73 12.24 -12.68
N ILE A 315 -0.83 11.53 -13.81
CA ILE A 315 0.16 11.55 -14.88
C ILE A 315 0.28 12.95 -15.49
N ILE A 316 -0.86 13.57 -15.85
CA ILE A 316 -0.88 14.92 -16.45
C ILE A 316 -0.24 15.95 -15.52
N LYS A 317 -0.57 15.93 -14.23
CA LYS A 317 0.01 16.84 -13.23
C LYS A 317 1.51 16.63 -13.01
N SER A 318 1.99 15.40 -13.16
CA SER A 318 3.40 15.04 -12.98
C SER A 318 4.23 15.20 -14.26
N TRP A 319 3.65 15.55 -15.40
CA TRP A 319 4.34 15.60 -16.69
C TRP A 319 5.57 16.51 -16.70
N GLY A 320 5.49 17.69 -16.09
CA GLY A 320 6.60 18.62 -15.96
C GLY A 320 7.78 18.04 -15.18
N ILE A 321 7.48 17.26 -14.13
CA ILE A 321 8.47 16.59 -13.27
C ILE A 321 9.13 15.45 -14.03
N ILE A 322 8.34 14.65 -14.74
CA ILE A 322 8.85 13.56 -15.60
C ILE A 322 9.84 14.13 -16.61
N LYS A 323 9.49 15.21 -17.30
CA LYS A 323 10.37 15.88 -18.28
C LYS A 323 11.66 16.38 -17.64
N SER A 324 11.59 17.00 -16.46
CA SER A 324 12.76 17.50 -15.74
C SER A 324 13.68 16.37 -15.28
N ALA A 325 13.11 15.31 -14.71
CA ALA A 325 13.84 14.16 -14.20
C ALA A 325 14.54 13.38 -15.33
N VAL A 326 13.84 13.14 -16.46
CA VAL A 326 14.43 12.53 -17.67
C VAL A 326 15.54 13.39 -18.23
N GLY A 327 15.36 14.72 -18.26
CA GLY A 327 16.39 15.66 -18.72
C GLY A 327 17.67 15.62 -17.89
N LEU A 328 17.56 15.48 -16.58
CA LEU A 328 18.69 15.34 -15.66
C LEU A 328 19.40 14.00 -15.84
N ALA A 329 18.67 12.90 -15.86
CA ALA A 329 19.23 11.58 -16.12
C ALA A 329 19.99 11.53 -17.45
N ALA A 330 19.45 12.14 -18.52
CA ALA A 330 20.12 12.23 -19.81
C ALA A 330 21.41 13.09 -19.79
N ARG A 331 21.50 14.12 -18.94
CA ARG A 331 22.71 14.92 -18.76
C ARG A 331 23.80 14.16 -18.00
N GLU A 332 23.45 13.42 -16.98
CA GLU A 332 24.38 12.55 -16.24
C GLU A 332 24.93 11.43 -17.12
N MET A 333 24.10 10.85 -18.01
CA MET A 333 24.52 9.86 -19.00
C MET A 333 25.58 10.40 -19.96
N LYS A 334 25.54 11.68 -20.33
CA LYS A 334 26.48 12.30 -21.26
C LYS A 334 27.81 12.71 -20.63
N GLY A 335 28.06 12.36 -19.37
CA GLY A 335 29.34 12.58 -18.69
C GLY A 335 29.72 14.05 -18.52
N LYS A 336 28.79 15.01 -18.66
CA LYS A 336 29.05 16.46 -18.56
C LYS A 336 28.90 17.02 -17.13
N GLY A 337 29.07 16.22 -16.12
CA GLY A 337 28.87 16.65 -14.74
C GLY A 337 29.77 15.94 -13.76
N SER A 338 31.07 16.17 -13.80
CA SER A 338 31.91 16.34 -12.62
C SER A 338 33.39 16.30 -13.06
N GLY A 339 34.08 17.40 -12.81
CA GLY A 339 35.53 17.35 -12.61
C GLY A 339 35.83 16.32 -11.50
N GLN A 340 37.09 15.91 -11.40
CA GLN A 340 37.62 14.94 -10.43
C GLN A 340 37.40 15.35 -8.95
N GLU A 341 36.14 15.56 -8.52
CA GLU A 341 35.81 15.64 -7.11
C GLU A 341 35.60 14.21 -6.59
N GLU A 342 36.26 13.90 -5.50
CA GLU A 342 36.15 12.63 -4.78
C GLU A 342 34.70 12.45 -4.37
N ILE A 343 33.97 11.50 -5.02
CA ILE A 343 32.55 11.28 -4.76
C ILE A 343 32.41 10.77 -3.33
N LEU A 344 31.82 11.58 -2.47
CA LEU A 344 31.55 11.24 -1.09
C LEU A 344 30.74 9.93 -0.99
N ARG A 345 30.99 9.15 0.05
CA ARG A 345 30.28 7.88 0.33
C ARG A 345 28.75 8.01 0.22
N THR A 346 28.19 9.10 0.75
CA THR A 346 26.76 9.40 0.78
C THR A 346 26.16 9.82 -0.58
N GLN A 347 26.98 9.93 -1.62
CA GLN A 347 26.57 10.25 -2.99
C GLN A 347 26.93 9.14 -4.00
N ARG A 348 27.44 8.01 -3.52
CA ARG A 348 27.86 6.89 -4.36
C ARG A 348 26.68 5.96 -4.63
N ASP A 349 26.16 6.01 -5.87
CA ASP A 349 25.13 5.11 -6.39
C ASP A 349 25.75 3.90 -7.11
N ILE A 350 24.92 2.92 -7.50
CA ILE A 350 25.30 1.89 -8.47
C ILE A 350 25.66 2.58 -9.78
N SER A 351 26.74 2.12 -10.43
CA SER A 351 27.20 2.74 -11.67
C SER A 351 26.12 2.68 -12.76
N PHE A 352 26.00 3.76 -13.53
CA PHE A 352 25.03 3.86 -14.62
C PHE A 352 25.13 2.70 -15.63
N LYS A 353 26.34 2.21 -15.90
CA LYS A 353 26.55 1.04 -16.77
C LYS A 353 25.85 -0.21 -16.25
N ILE A 354 25.94 -0.46 -14.93
CA ILE A 354 25.26 -1.61 -14.29
C ILE A 354 23.74 -1.41 -14.34
N ILE A 355 23.24 -0.19 -14.11
CA ILE A 355 21.81 0.12 -14.18
C ILE A 355 21.28 -0.11 -15.60
N ALA A 356 21.97 0.42 -16.61
CA ALA A 356 21.57 0.27 -18.01
C ALA A 356 21.59 -1.21 -18.45
N PHE A 357 22.68 -1.93 -18.16
CA PHE A 357 22.78 -3.35 -18.46
C PHE A 357 21.74 -4.18 -17.71
N GLY A 358 21.56 -3.90 -16.41
CA GLY A 358 20.55 -4.57 -15.58
C GLY A 358 19.13 -4.33 -16.09
N SER A 359 18.81 -3.08 -16.50
CA SER A 359 17.49 -2.76 -17.07
C SER A 359 17.24 -3.50 -18.38
N ILE A 360 18.22 -3.52 -19.29
CA ILE A 360 18.10 -4.27 -20.56
C ILE A 360 17.98 -5.78 -20.28
N ALA A 361 18.81 -6.33 -19.40
CA ALA A 361 18.76 -7.74 -19.05
C ALA A 361 17.41 -8.11 -18.43
N THR A 362 16.87 -7.29 -17.52
CA THR A 362 15.56 -7.52 -16.90
C THR A 362 14.42 -7.45 -17.93
N LEU A 363 14.48 -6.48 -18.86
CA LEU A 363 13.50 -6.40 -19.96
C LEU A 363 13.58 -7.62 -20.90
N ILE A 364 14.77 -8.11 -21.19
CA ILE A 364 14.95 -9.35 -21.98
C ILE A 364 14.36 -10.56 -21.22
N ILE A 365 14.64 -10.69 -19.93
CA ILE A 365 14.07 -11.77 -19.12
C ILE A 365 12.52 -11.65 -19.06
N THR A 366 11.99 -10.45 -18.93
CA THR A 366 10.54 -10.21 -18.94
C THR A 366 9.94 -10.57 -20.31
N PHE A 367 10.63 -10.23 -21.40
CA PHE A 367 10.22 -10.63 -22.75
C PHE A 367 10.20 -12.16 -22.89
N LEU A 368 11.24 -12.86 -22.43
CA LEU A 368 11.30 -14.32 -22.47
C LEU A 368 10.20 -14.96 -21.61
N PHE A 369 9.93 -14.38 -20.43
CA PHE A 369 8.83 -14.81 -19.58
C PHE A 369 7.47 -14.69 -20.29
N PHE A 370 7.22 -13.57 -20.97
CA PHE A 370 5.98 -13.39 -21.74
C PHE A 370 5.93 -14.33 -22.95
N TYR A 371 7.02 -14.45 -23.70
CA TYR A 371 7.07 -15.25 -24.92
C TYR A 371 6.88 -16.76 -24.64
N PHE A 372 7.61 -17.30 -23.65
CA PHE A 372 7.56 -18.74 -23.34
C PHE A 372 6.46 -19.12 -22.33
N GLY A 373 6.17 -18.26 -21.37
CA GLY A 373 5.34 -18.61 -20.22
C GLY A 373 3.89 -18.11 -20.29
N VAL A 374 3.57 -17.15 -21.17
CA VAL A 374 2.28 -16.43 -21.10
C VAL A 374 1.58 -16.30 -22.46
N MET A 375 2.34 -16.15 -23.56
CA MET A 375 1.80 -15.78 -24.87
C MET A 375 1.99 -16.85 -25.95
N ASP A 376 2.08 -18.11 -25.57
CA ASP A 376 2.12 -19.30 -26.46
C ASP A 376 3.05 -19.15 -27.66
N PHE A 377 4.29 -18.68 -27.44
CA PHE A 377 5.31 -18.45 -28.47
C PHE A 377 4.92 -17.43 -29.56
N ASN A 378 3.97 -16.55 -29.29
CA ASN A 378 3.62 -15.50 -30.23
C ASN A 378 4.54 -14.29 -30.09
N LEU A 379 5.43 -14.12 -31.07
CA LEU A 379 6.44 -13.05 -31.08
C LEU A 379 5.81 -11.65 -31.09
N LEU A 380 4.74 -11.44 -31.86
CA LEU A 380 4.08 -10.15 -31.94
C LEU A 380 3.49 -9.74 -30.61
N HIS A 381 2.76 -10.64 -29.94
CA HIS A 381 2.17 -10.39 -28.62
C HIS A 381 3.25 -10.11 -27.58
N ALA A 382 4.34 -10.88 -27.56
CA ALA A 382 5.44 -10.70 -26.62
C ALA A 382 6.17 -9.36 -26.84
N VAL A 383 6.43 -8.95 -28.08
CA VAL A 383 7.06 -7.65 -28.40
C VAL A 383 6.15 -6.49 -28.00
N VAL A 384 4.87 -6.55 -28.33
CA VAL A 384 3.91 -5.51 -27.92
C VAL A 384 3.79 -5.46 -26.40
N GLY A 385 3.72 -6.62 -25.73
CA GLY A 385 3.64 -6.71 -24.27
C GLY A 385 4.84 -6.09 -23.58
N ILE A 386 6.06 -6.40 -24.00
CA ILE A 386 7.27 -5.84 -23.37
C ILE A 386 7.41 -4.34 -23.63
N LEU A 387 7.04 -3.85 -24.81
CA LEU A 387 7.06 -2.41 -25.11
C LEU A 387 6.08 -1.65 -24.21
N LEU A 388 4.86 -2.18 -24.03
CA LEU A 388 3.88 -1.60 -23.11
C LEU A 388 4.42 -1.57 -21.68
N VAL A 389 4.91 -2.69 -21.18
CA VAL A 389 5.46 -2.78 -19.82
C VAL A 389 6.62 -1.82 -19.63
N ALA A 390 7.57 -1.77 -20.56
CA ALA A 390 8.74 -0.90 -20.46
C ALA A 390 8.37 0.58 -20.41
N ILE A 391 7.48 1.02 -21.31
CA ILE A 391 7.08 2.42 -21.39
C ILE A 391 6.26 2.82 -20.16
N ILE A 392 5.25 2.02 -19.82
CA ILE A 392 4.33 2.36 -18.72
C ILE A 392 5.06 2.28 -17.38
N ALA A 393 5.87 1.24 -17.13
CA ALA A 393 6.63 1.11 -15.90
C ALA A 393 7.61 2.27 -15.71
N PHE A 394 8.32 2.68 -16.77
CA PHE A 394 9.25 3.81 -16.70
C PHE A 394 8.54 5.13 -16.37
N LEU A 395 7.44 5.44 -17.06
CA LEU A 395 6.68 6.65 -16.81
C LEU A 395 6.07 6.66 -15.39
N PHE A 396 5.47 5.55 -14.99
CA PHE A 396 4.78 5.46 -13.70
C PHE A 396 5.73 5.42 -12.51
N THR A 397 6.94 4.91 -12.68
CA THR A 397 8.01 4.95 -11.66
C THR A 397 8.27 6.38 -11.21
N THR A 398 8.41 7.32 -12.15
CA THR A 398 8.64 8.73 -11.84
C THR A 398 7.42 9.38 -11.16
N VAL A 399 6.21 9.05 -11.63
CA VAL A 399 4.96 9.56 -11.03
C VAL A 399 4.78 9.06 -9.61
N ALA A 400 5.04 7.77 -9.36
CA ALA A 400 4.96 7.17 -8.04
C ALA A 400 5.95 7.80 -7.05
N ALA A 401 7.19 7.98 -7.48
CA ALA A 401 8.22 8.65 -6.67
C ALA A 401 7.82 10.08 -6.28
N ASN A 402 7.26 10.84 -7.23
CA ASN A 402 6.77 12.19 -6.96
C ASN A 402 5.55 12.21 -6.01
N ALA A 403 4.60 11.31 -6.21
CA ALA A 403 3.41 11.24 -5.37
C ALA A 403 3.77 10.93 -3.91
N ILE A 404 4.65 9.96 -3.68
CA ILE A 404 5.13 9.62 -2.34
C ILE A 404 5.93 10.78 -1.71
N ALA A 405 6.79 11.45 -2.49
CA ALA A 405 7.55 12.57 -2.00
C ALA A 405 6.67 13.72 -1.48
N ILE A 406 5.50 13.95 -2.10
CA ILE A 406 4.59 15.04 -1.75
C ILE A 406 3.56 14.61 -0.71
N VAL A 407 2.90 13.47 -0.92
CA VAL A 407 1.70 13.08 -0.17
C VAL A 407 1.98 11.95 0.84
N GLY A 408 3.07 11.18 0.64
CA GLY A 408 3.39 9.99 1.44
C GLY A 408 2.53 8.77 1.10
N SER A 409 1.73 8.83 0.05
CA SER A 409 0.92 7.70 -0.42
C SER A 409 1.19 7.40 -1.89
N ASN A 410 1.26 6.11 -2.22
CA ASN A 410 1.51 5.66 -3.57
C ASN A 410 0.16 5.47 -4.32
N PRO A 411 -0.08 6.13 -5.46
CA PRO A 411 -1.33 6.01 -6.22
C PRO A 411 -1.40 4.72 -7.04
N VAL A 412 -0.98 3.60 -6.45
CA VAL A 412 -0.83 2.29 -7.12
C VAL A 412 -2.12 1.83 -7.78
N SER A 413 -3.26 1.92 -7.06
CA SER A 413 -4.56 1.41 -7.55
C SER A 413 -4.98 2.05 -8.87
N GLY A 414 -4.93 3.38 -8.95
CA GLY A 414 -5.36 4.12 -10.15
C GLY A 414 -4.45 3.88 -11.34
N MET A 415 -3.15 3.92 -11.13
CA MET A 415 -2.18 3.70 -12.20
C MET A 415 -2.18 2.26 -12.70
N THR A 416 -2.37 1.29 -11.81
CA THR A 416 -2.49 -0.13 -12.19
C THR A 416 -3.76 -0.38 -13.00
N LEU A 417 -4.90 0.17 -12.58
CA LEU A 417 -6.15 0.04 -13.31
C LEU A 417 -6.03 0.63 -14.72
N MET A 418 -5.40 1.80 -14.82
CA MET A 418 -5.11 2.43 -16.12
C MET A 418 -4.19 1.56 -16.99
N THR A 419 -3.17 0.95 -16.39
CA THR A 419 -2.29 0.00 -17.09
C THR A 419 -3.07 -1.17 -17.66
N LEU A 420 -3.96 -1.76 -16.85
CA LEU A 420 -4.76 -2.91 -17.27
C LEU A 420 -5.74 -2.56 -18.38
N ILE A 421 -6.39 -1.40 -18.32
CA ILE A 421 -7.27 -0.92 -19.40
C ILE A 421 -6.45 -0.75 -20.67
N LEU A 422 -5.33 -0.04 -20.62
CA LEU A 422 -4.48 0.23 -21.78
C LEU A 422 -3.91 -1.07 -22.37
N ALA A 423 -3.35 -1.95 -21.50
CA ALA A 423 -2.82 -3.24 -21.93
C ALA A 423 -3.91 -4.11 -22.57
N SER A 424 -5.11 -4.17 -21.99
CA SER A 424 -6.22 -4.93 -22.53
C SER A 424 -6.66 -4.42 -23.91
N VAL A 425 -6.83 -3.11 -24.07
CA VAL A 425 -7.24 -2.51 -25.34
C VAL A 425 -6.20 -2.78 -26.43
N VAL A 426 -4.91 -2.59 -26.14
CA VAL A 426 -3.83 -2.82 -27.10
C VAL A 426 -3.69 -4.30 -27.43
N MET A 427 -3.75 -5.20 -26.45
CA MET A 427 -3.64 -6.65 -26.69
C MET A 427 -4.82 -7.18 -27.50
N VAL A 428 -6.03 -6.69 -27.25
CA VAL A 428 -7.19 -7.01 -28.07
C VAL A 428 -7.02 -6.52 -29.52
N ALA A 429 -6.45 -5.34 -29.72
CA ALA A 429 -6.19 -4.79 -31.05
C ALA A 429 -5.18 -5.62 -31.85
N VAL A 430 -4.21 -6.26 -31.18
CA VAL A 430 -3.26 -7.19 -31.83
C VAL A 430 -3.76 -8.64 -31.87
N GLY A 431 -5.01 -8.90 -31.49
CA GLY A 431 -5.67 -10.19 -31.63
C GLY A 431 -5.60 -11.12 -30.41
N LEU A 432 -5.00 -10.69 -29.29
CA LEU A 432 -4.94 -11.51 -28.07
C LEU A 432 -6.20 -11.24 -27.20
N LYS A 433 -7.08 -12.24 -27.12
CA LYS A 433 -8.39 -12.18 -26.43
C LYS A 433 -8.63 -13.41 -25.55
N GLY A 434 -9.74 -13.40 -24.83
CA GLY A 434 -10.16 -14.53 -23.98
C GLY A 434 -9.24 -14.78 -22.80
N ASN A 435 -9.19 -16.02 -22.32
CA ASN A 435 -8.44 -16.40 -21.12
C ASN A 435 -6.95 -16.13 -21.25
N ALA A 436 -6.33 -16.41 -22.39
CA ALA A 436 -4.92 -16.12 -22.64
C ALA A 436 -4.63 -14.61 -22.59
N GLY A 437 -5.53 -13.80 -23.19
CA GLY A 437 -5.43 -12.34 -23.12
C GLY A 437 -5.61 -11.80 -21.71
N MET A 438 -6.57 -12.33 -20.95
CA MET A 438 -6.78 -11.95 -19.54
C MET A 438 -5.56 -12.26 -18.69
N LEU A 439 -5.00 -13.45 -18.80
CA LEU A 439 -3.79 -13.85 -18.08
C LEU A 439 -2.60 -12.96 -18.43
N ALA A 440 -2.37 -12.73 -19.73
CA ALA A 440 -1.31 -11.85 -20.20
C ALA A 440 -1.43 -10.43 -19.65
N ALA A 441 -2.61 -9.82 -19.74
CA ALA A 441 -2.84 -8.47 -19.24
C ALA A 441 -2.66 -8.39 -17.71
N LEU A 442 -3.12 -9.39 -16.94
CA LEU A 442 -2.93 -9.44 -15.49
C LEU A 442 -1.45 -9.56 -15.11
N LEU A 443 -0.70 -10.43 -15.76
CA LEU A 443 0.73 -10.58 -15.49
C LEU A 443 1.53 -9.32 -15.88
N MET A 444 1.21 -8.70 -17.03
CA MET A 444 1.78 -7.41 -17.42
C MET A 444 1.44 -6.32 -16.40
N GLY A 445 0.17 -6.24 -15.99
CA GLY A 445 -0.29 -5.34 -14.95
C GLY A 445 0.41 -5.56 -13.62
N GLY A 446 0.65 -6.81 -13.24
CA GLY A 446 1.40 -7.18 -12.05
C GLY A 446 2.86 -6.73 -12.08
N VAL A 447 3.55 -6.90 -13.21
CA VAL A 447 4.92 -6.39 -13.40
C VAL A 447 4.95 -4.87 -13.25
N VAL A 448 4.08 -4.14 -13.94
CA VAL A 448 4.02 -2.67 -13.89
C VAL A 448 3.62 -2.19 -12.48
N CYS A 449 2.62 -2.80 -11.87
CA CYS A 449 2.14 -2.46 -10.53
C CYS A 449 3.25 -2.61 -9.49
N THR A 450 4.00 -3.70 -9.55
CA THR A 450 5.13 -3.93 -8.64
C THR A 450 6.26 -2.95 -8.90
N ALA A 451 6.53 -2.61 -10.18
CA ALA A 451 7.57 -1.65 -10.52
C ALA A 451 7.27 -0.24 -9.96
N LEU A 452 6.06 0.26 -10.17
CA LEU A 452 5.67 1.58 -9.66
C LEU A 452 5.58 1.62 -8.13
N SER A 453 5.11 0.56 -7.51
CA SER A 453 5.04 0.46 -6.06
C SER A 453 6.43 0.41 -5.43
N MET A 454 7.33 -0.39 -6.01
CA MET A 454 8.72 -0.48 -5.58
C MET A 454 9.43 0.86 -5.70
N ALA A 455 9.24 1.58 -6.79
CA ALA A 455 9.86 2.89 -6.98
C ALA A 455 9.39 3.90 -5.93
N GLY A 456 8.11 3.92 -5.63
CA GLY A 456 7.55 4.79 -4.61
C GLY A 456 8.07 4.50 -3.21
N SER A 457 8.11 3.24 -2.80
CA SER A 457 8.67 2.83 -1.51
C SER A 457 10.18 3.08 -1.43
N PHE A 458 10.91 2.78 -2.52
CA PHE A 458 12.36 2.88 -2.50
C PHE A 458 12.88 4.32 -2.45
N ILE A 459 12.17 5.29 -3.06
CA ILE A 459 12.57 6.70 -2.94
C ILE A 459 12.46 7.21 -1.50
N THR A 460 11.50 6.67 -0.73
CA THR A 460 11.36 6.92 0.71
C THR A 460 12.58 6.42 1.48
N ASP A 461 13.01 5.18 1.23
CA ASP A 461 14.20 4.61 1.88
C ASP A 461 15.48 5.38 1.54
N LEU A 462 15.64 5.78 0.29
CA LEU A 462 16.78 6.57 -0.16
C LEU A 462 16.79 7.98 0.47
N LYS A 463 15.62 8.55 0.75
CA LYS A 463 15.50 9.82 1.49
C LYS A 463 15.87 9.65 2.96
N ILE A 464 15.44 8.57 3.61
CA ILE A 464 15.88 8.19 4.97
C ILE A 464 17.40 8.08 5.01
N GLY A 465 17.97 7.34 4.05
CA GLY A 465 19.41 7.17 3.93
C GLY A 465 20.17 8.47 3.72
N TYR A 466 19.62 9.39 2.94
CA TYR A 466 20.19 10.71 2.73
C TYR A 466 20.25 11.54 4.02
N TRP A 467 19.17 11.59 4.78
CA TRP A 467 19.13 12.32 6.05
C TRP A 467 20.06 11.71 7.10
N LEU A 468 20.13 10.40 7.15
CA LEU A 468 20.97 9.69 8.13
C LEU A 468 22.41 9.52 7.69
N GLY A 469 22.72 9.67 6.41
CA GLY A 469 24.08 9.59 5.87
C GLY A 469 24.51 8.16 5.56
N THR A 470 23.61 7.26 5.17
CA THR A 470 23.97 5.93 4.66
C THR A 470 24.53 5.98 3.23
N THR A 471 25.15 4.89 2.80
CA THR A 471 25.68 4.75 1.45
C THR A 471 24.58 4.29 0.50
N PRO A 472 24.10 5.12 -0.46
CA PRO A 472 23.02 4.76 -1.36
C PRO A 472 23.27 3.44 -2.09
N LYS A 473 24.47 3.24 -2.63
CA LYS A 473 24.86 2.00 -3.31
C LYS A 473 24.60 0.74 -2.47
N LYS A 474 24.76 0.81 -1.14
CA LYS A 474 24.49 -0.33 -0.26
C LYS A 474 22.99 -0.58 -0.14
N GLN A 475 22.18 0.47 0.06
CA GLN A 475 20.71 0.34 0.07
C GLN A 475 20.21 -0.19 -1.28
N GLU A 476 20.67 0.37 -2.40
CA GLU A 476 20.31 -0.04 -3.75
C GLU A 476 20.62 -1.52 -4.01
N THR A 477 21.84 -1.98 -3.64
CA THR A 477 22.27 -3.36 -3.87
C THR A 477 21.43 -4.36 -3.06
N TRP A 478 21.20 -4.10 -1.79
CA TRP A 478 20.49 -5.03 -0.92
C TRP A 478 18.95 -4.95 -1.07
N LYS A 479 18.44 -3.90 -1.70
CA LYS A 479 17.03 -3.78 -2.09
C LYS A 479 16.60 -4.91 -3.04
N PHE A 480 17.47 -5.35 -3.95
CA PHE A 480 17.18 -6.49 -4.84
C PHE A 480 16.91 -7.78 -4.06
N LEU A 481 17.70 -8.04 -3.01
CA LEU A 481 17.49 -9.24 -2.19
C LEU A 481 16.13 -9.20 -1.49
N GLY A 482 15.78 -8.08 -0.85
CA GLY A 482 14.49 -7.90 -0.20
C GLY A 482 13.33 -8.07 -1.19
N THR A 483 13.47 -7.56 -2.40
CA THR A 483 12.48 -7.68 -3.48
C THR A 483 12.21 -9.14 -3.86
N ILE A 484 13.26 -9.92 -4.09
CA ILE A 484 13.13 -11.33 -4.48
C ILE A 484 12.47 -12.15 -3.36
N ILE A 485 12.89 -11.92 -2.11
CA ILE A 485 12.33 -12.62 -0.94
C ILE A 485 10.86 -12.24 -0.72
N SER A 486 10.54 -10.96 -0.82
CA SER A 486 9.16 -10.49 -0.71
C SER A 486 8.28 -11.06 -1.82
N ALA A 487 8.77 -11.14 -3.06
CA ALA A 487 8.04 -11.72 -4.18
C ALA A 487 7.73 -13.21 -3.96
N ALA A 488 8.70 -13.99 -3.47
CA ALA A 488 8.50 -15.40 -3.14
C ALA A 488 7.49 -15.56 -1.99
N THR A 489 7.59 -14.73 -0.96
CA THR A 489 6.67 -14.76 0.19
C THR A 489 5.24 -14.42 -0.24
N VAL A 490 5.05 -13.37 -1.03
CA VAL A 490 3.73 -12.96 -1.53
C VAL A 490 3.09 -14.05 -2.37
N ALA A 491 3.85 -14.66 -3.29
CA ALA A 491 3.35 -15.76 -4.11
C ALA A 491 2.92 -16.96 -3.26
N GLY A 492 3.72 -17.33 -2.25
CA GLY A 492 3.38 -18.42 -1.33
C GLY A 492 2.15 -18.12 -0.48
N VAL A 493 2.09 -16.93 0.12
CA VAL A 493 0.95 -16.52 0.96
C VAL A 493 -0.33 -16.43 0.14
N MET A 494 -0.27 -15.98 -1.09
CA MET A 494 -1.44 -15.88 -1.98
C MET A 494 -2.06 -17.26 -2.25
N ILE A 495 -1.23 -18.28 -2.50
CA ILE A 495 -1.69 -19.66 -2.68
C ILE A 495 -2.33 -20.21 -1.39
N VAL A 496 -1.72 -19.94 -0.23
CA VAL A 496 -2.28 -20.35 1.06
C VAL A 496 -3.63 -19.70 1.29
N LEU A 497 -3.75 -18.40 1.04
CA LEU A 497 -5.00 -17.65 1.24
C LEU A 497 -6.09 -18.08 0.26
N ASP A 498 -5.75 -18.36 -1.01
CA ASP A 498 -6.71 -18.89 -1.97
C ASP A 498 -7.24 -20.27 -1.56
N LYS A 499 -6.34 -21.20 -1.17
CA LYS A 499 -6.74 -22.53 -0.70
C LYS A 499 -7.54 -22.49 0.61
N THR A 500 -7.27 -21.53 1.50
CA THR A 500 -7.93 -21.41 2.82
C THR A 500 -9.29 -20.73 2.73
N TYR A 501 -9.36 -19.61 2.02
CA TYR A 501 -10.56 -18.78 1.96
C TYR A 501 -11.28 -18.85 0.61
N GLY A 502 -10.53 -19.05 -0.49
CA GLY A 502 -11.03 -18.95 -1.86
C GLY A 502 -11.38 -17.51 -2.24
N PHE A 503 -10.71 -16.93 -3.22
CA PHE A 503 -10.96 -15.52 -3.60
C PHE A 503 -12.38 -15.27 -4.15
N ASN A 504 -13.09 -16.31 -4.61
CA ASN A 504 -14.46 -16.22 -5.09
C ASN A 504 -15.51 -16.40 -3.98
N SER A 505 -15.13 -16.84 -2.77
CA SER A 505 -16.07 -17.16 -1.67
C SER A 505 -16.68 -15.93 -0.98
N GLY A 506 -16.09 -14.75 -1.18
CA GLY A 506 -16.44 -13.52 -0.45
C GLY A 506 -15.89 -13.43 0.98
N LYS A 507 -15.22 -14.48 1.49
CA LYS A 507 -14.60 -14.48 2.82
C LYS A 507 -13.41 -13.50 2.90
N LEU A 508 -12.68 -13.31 1.79
CA LEU A 508 -11.70 -12.25 1.60
C LEU A 508 -12.25 -11.25 0.57
N ALA A 509 -12.40 -10.00 0.96
CA ALA A 509 -13.00 -8.99 0.11
C ALA A 509 -12.18 -8.71 -1.16
N ALA A 510 -10.84 -8.78 -1.07
CA ALA A 510 -9.87 -8.51 -2.12
C ALA A 510 -10.31 -7.38 -3.09
N PRO A 511 -10.63 -6.17 -2.57
CA PRO A 511 -11.35 -5.17 -3.36
C PRO A 511 -10.61 -4.78 -4.63
N GLN A 512 -9.30 -4.57 -4.55
CA GLN A 512 -8.49 -4.15 -5.70
C GLN A 512 -8.46 -5.21 -6.81
N ALA A 513 -8.23 -6.47 -6.45
CA ALA A 513 -8.23 -7.57 -7.43
C ALA A 513 -9.63 -7.78 -8.06
N ASN A 514 -10.69 -7.57 -7.29
CA ASN A 514 -12.06 -7.55 -7.81
C ASN A 514 -12.25 -6.44 -8.85
N ALA A 515 -11.66 -5.23 -8.64
CA ALA A 515 -11.70 -4.17 -9.63
C ALA A 515 -10.99 -4.59 -10.92
N MET A 516 -9.80 -5.17 -10.78
CA MET A 516 -9.01 -5.61 -11.94
C MET A 516 -9.75 -6.68 -12.74
N ALA A 517 -10.33 -7.67 -12.07
CA ALA A 517 -11.15 -8.70 -12.70
C ALA A 517 -12.39 -8.11 -13.41
N ALA A 518 -13.08 -7.18 -12.75
CA ALA A 518 -14.27 -6.51 -13.30
C ALA A 518 -13.99 -5.67 -14.55
N VAL A 519 -12.76 -5.17 -14.69
CA VAL A 519 -12.34 -4.40 -15.89
C VAL A 519 -11.86 -5.34 -17.00
N ILE A 520 -11.03 -6.31 -16.68
CA ILE A 520 -10.40 -7.18 -17.69
C ILE A 520 -11.41 -8.10 -18.34
N LYS A 521 -12.29 -8.71 -17.56
CA LYS A 521 -13.25 -9.70 -18.07
C LYS A 521 -14.08 -9.16 -19.25
N PRO A 522 -14.80 -8.03 -19.15
CA PRO A 522 -15.58 -7.52 -20.26
C PRO A 522 -14.72 -7.02 -21.43
N LEU A 523 -13.54 -6.43 -21.18
CA LEU A 523 -12.65 -5.96 -22.23
C LEU A 523 -12.10 -7.09 -23.10
N MET A 524 -11.76 -8.22 -22.48
CA MET A 524 -11.12 -9.35 -23.16
C MET A 524 -12.10 -10.42 -23.68
N SER A 525 -13.32 -10.51 -23.09
CA SER A 525 -14.35 -11.48 -23.52
C SER A 525 -15.16 -11.01 -24.73
N GLY A 526 -15.03 -9.76 -25.13
CA GLY A 526 -15.81 -9.18 -26.24
C GLY A 526 -17.26 -8.86 -25.89
N GLN A 527 -17.67 -9.00 -24.63
CA GLN A 527 -19.04 -8.70 -24.16
C GLN A 527 -19.30 -7.19 -23.99
N GLY A 528 -18.25 -6.36 -24.10
CA GLY A 528 -18.31 -4.93 -23.84
C GLY A 528 -18.17 -4.60 -22.35
N ALA A 529 -17.68 -3.40 -22.06
CA ALA A 529 -17.54 -2.90 -20.68
C ALA A 529 -18.64 -1.88 -20.37
N PRO A 530 -18.94 -1.63 -19.08
CA PRO A 530 -19.91 -0.62 -18.68
C PRO A 530 -19.36 0.81 -18.83
N TRP A 531 -19.02 1.20 -20.07
CA TRP A 531 -18.35 2.47 -20.38
C TRP A 531 -19.11 3.69 -19.87
N VAL A 532 -20.45 3.63 -19.84
CA VAL A 532 -21.27 4.72 -19.30
C VAL A 532 -21.02 4.91 -17.81
N LEU A 533 -20.98 3.82 -17.03
CA LEU A 533 -20.70 3.88 -15.59
C LEU A 533 -19.26 4.33 -15.32
N TYR A 534 -18.29 3.85 -16.11
CA TYR A 534 -16.91 4.33 -16.03
C TYR A 534 -16.82 5.82 -16.38
N GLY A 535 -17.55 6.27 -17.40
CA GLY A 535 -17.64 7.68 -17.81
C GLY A 535 -18.20 8.58 -16.71
N ILE A 536 -19.27 8.16 -16.04
CA ILE A 536 -19.85 8.89 -14.89
C ILE A 536 -18.80 9.05 -13.79
N GLY A 537 -18.10 7.98 -13.43
CA GLY A 537 -17.04 8.02 -12.44
C GLY A 537 -15.88 8.94 -12.83
N ALA A 538 -15.48 8.91 -14.10
CA ALA A 538 -14.45 9.78 -14.65
C ALA A 538 -14.85 11.27 -14.56
N VAL A 539 -16.10 11.61 -14.88
CA VAL A 539 -16.63 12.98 -14.75
C VAL A 539 -16.65 13.43 -13.30
N ILE A 540 -17.09 12.56 -12.36
CA ILE A 540 -17.06 12.86 -10.93
C ILE A 540 -15.62 13.18 -10.50
N ALA A 541 -14.64 12.38 -10.91
CA ALA A 541 -13.23 12.59 -10.57
C ALA A 541 -12.70 13.93 -11.11
N LEU A 542 -13.07 14.32 -12.33
CA LEU A 542 -12.71 15.61 -12.92
C LEU A 542 -13.32 16.79 -12.15
N ILE A 543 -14.59 16.68 -11.76
CA ILE A 543 -15.25 17.72 -10.95
C ILE A 543 -14.56 17.87 -9.61
N LEU A 544 -14.29 16.76 -8.91
CA LEU A 544 -13.62 16.78 -7.62
C LEU A 544 -12.21 17.38 -7.71
N ASP A 545 -11.46 17.04 -8.77
CA ASP A 545 -10.15 17.62 -8.99
C ASP A 545 -10.20 19.14 -9.22
N ARG A 546 -11.18 19.62 -9.98
CA ARG A 546 -11.43 21.07 -10.13
C ARG A 546 -11.81 21.75 -8.82
N CYS A 547 -12.53 21.05 -7.95
CA CYS A 547 -12.86 21.51 -6.58
C CYS A 547 -11.70 21.34 -5.58
N LYS A 548 -10.51 20.89 -6.01
CA LYS A 548 -9.33 20.61 -5.17
C LYS A 548 -9.59 19.56 -4.08
N VAL A 549 -10.55 18.67 -4.30
CA VAL A 549 -10.81 17.51 -3.47
C VAL A 549 -9.98 16.33 -4.01
N PRO A 550 -9.29 15.54 -3.16
CA PRO A 550 -8.55 14.37 -3.60
C PRO A 550 -9.45 13.34 -4.28
N ALA A 551 -9.53 13.39 -5.62
CA ALA A 551 -10.44 12.58 -6.41
C ALA A 551 -10.20 11.07 -6.22
N LEU A 552 -8.93 10.65 -6.09
CA LEU A 552 -8.59 9.25 -5.85
C LEU A 552 -9.16 8.73 -4.53
N ALA A 553 -9.07 9.51 -3.44
CA ALA A 553 -9.58 9.11 -2.14
C ALA A 553 -11.10 8.94 -2.16
N PHE A 554 -11.81 9.86 -2.81
CA PHE A 554 -13.26 9.78 -2.99
C PHE A 554 -13.65 8.56 -3.85
N ALA A 555 -12.97 8.33 -4.98
CA ALA A 555 -13.23 7.21 -5.88
C ALA A 555 -12.93 5.85 -5.22
N LEU A 556 -11.89 5.76 -4.39
CA LEU A 556 -11.62 4.58 -3.56
C LEU A 556 -12.78 4.31 -2.60
N GLY A 557 -13.33 5.35 -1.96
CA GLY A 557 -14.52 5.23 -1.13
C GLY A 557 -15.73 4.70 -1.89
N MET A 558 -15.94 5.15 -3.14
CA MET A 558 -17.01 4.64 -3.99
C MET A 558 -16.85 3.17 -4.38
N PHE A 559 -15.62 2.68 -4.40
CA PHE A 559 -15.28 1.34 -4.88
C PHE A 559 -15.14 0.31 -3.75
N ILE A 560 -14.53 0.68 -2.63
CA ILE A 560 -14.30 -0.19 -1.47
C ILE A 560 -15.64 -0.40 -0.73
N PRO A 561 -15.94 -1.63 -0.25
CA PRO A 561 -17.16 -1.89 0.51
C PRO A 561 -17.32 -0.97 1.73
N LEU A 562 -18.58 -0.63 2.05
CA LEU A 562 -18.92 0.34 3.12
C LEU A 562 -18.34 -0.05 4.48
N GLU A 563 -18.41 -1.34 4.81
CA GLU A 563 -17.91 -1.88 6.08
C GLU A 563 -16.44 -1.61 6.34
N LEU A 564 -15.62 -1.43 5.30
CA LEU A 564 -14.19 -1.14 5.42
C LEU A 564 -13.89 0.36 5.50
N ASN A 565 -14.77 1.21 4.97
CA ASN A 565 -14.57 2.65 4.93
C ASN A 565 -15.01 3.36 6.24
N ILE A 566 -16.05 2.86 6.90
CA ILE A 566 -16.55 3.46 8.14
C ILE A 566 -15.52 3.43 9.27
N PRO A 567 -14.82 2.29 9.56
CA PRO A 567 -13.82 2.27 10.62
C PRO A 567 -12.60 3.15 10.31
N LEU A 568 -12.30 3.45 9.03
CA LEU A 568 -11.28 4.45 8.70
C LEU A 568 -11.67 5.83 9.24
N LEU A 569 -12.95 6.21 9.11
CA LEU A 569 -13.46 7.46 9.66
C LEU A 569 -13.38 7.48 11.20
N VAL A 570 -13.71 6.35 11.84
CA VAL A 570 -13.59 6.22 13.31
C VAL A 570 -12.13 6.40 13.75
N GLY A 571 -11.18 5.72 13.09
CA GLY A 571 -9.75 5.87 13.36
C GLY A 571 -9.25 7.30 13.13
N GLY A 572 -9.69 7.94 12.05
CA GLY A 572 -9.40 9.35 11.75
C GLY A 572 -9.96 10.31 12.80
N ALA A 573 -11.17 10.04 13.31
CA ALA A 573 -11.77 10.83 14.39
C ALA A 573 -11.00 10.66 15.72
N VAL A 574 -10.52 9.44 16.01
CA VAL A 574 -9.64 9.18 17.16
C VAL A 574 -8.32 9.95 17.02
N ASN A 575 -7.73 9.96 15.82
CA ASN A 575 -6.52 10.76 15.54
C ASN A 575 -6.78 12.25 15.83
N TRP A 576 -7.83 12.81 15.26
CA TRP A 576 -8.20 14.21 15.48
C TRP A 576 -8.40 14.50 16.98
N TYR A 577 -9.15 13.66 17.69
CA TYR A 577 -9.38 13.82 19.11
C TYR A 577 -8.07 13.81 19.93
N VAL A 578 -7.17 12.87 19.64
CA VAL A 578 -5.89 12.71 20.34
C VAL A 578 -4.96 13.91 20.10
N THR A 579 -4.93 14.42 18.86
CA THR A 579 -4.00 15.47 18.43
C THR A 579 -4.50 16.89 18.66
N THR A 580 -5.75 17.10 19.09
CA THR A 580 -6.34 18.44 19.25
C THR A 580 -6.86 18.74 20.66
N ARG A 581 -6.86 17.78 21.57
CA ARG A 581 -7.55 17.94 22.86
C ARG A 581 -6.78 18.75 23.91
N SER A 582 -5.47 19.00 23.72
CA SER A 582 -4.67 19.86 24.61
C SER A 582 -4.55 21.26 24.04
N LYS A 583 -4.40 22.26 24.90
CA LYS A 583 -4.06 23.64 24.49
C LYS A 583 -2.57 23.75 24.11
N ASP A 584 -1.75 22.81 24.54
CA ASP A 584 -0.32 22.74 24.28
C ASP A 584 -0.05 21.89 23.03
N GLU A 585 0.53 22.51 22.00
CA GLU A 585 0.84 21.85 20.73
C GLU A 585 1.92 20.78 20.87
N ALA A 586 2.90 20.95 21.76
CA ALA A 586 3.95 19.95 22.00
C ALA A 586 3.36 18.67 22.59
N ILE A 587 2.42 18.81 23.52
CA ILE A 587 1.70 17.66 24.11
C ILE A 587 0.83 16.98 23.05
N ASN A 588 0.15 17.74 22.20
CA ASN A 588 -0.66 17.18 21.12
C ASN A 588 0.19 16.41 20.12
N LYS A 589 1.35 16.96 19.74
CA LYS A 589 2.32 16.29 18.87
C LYS A 589 2.84 14.99 19.48
N ALA A 590 3.31 15.02 20.72
CA ALA A 590 3.81 13.82 21.41
C ALA A 590 2.75 12.72 21.57
N ARG A 591 1.48 13.09 21.81
CA ARG A 591 0.35 12.15 21.81
C ARG A 591 0.07 11.60 20.42
N GLY A 592 0.16 12.43 19.39
CA GLY A 592 0.01 12.03 17.99
C GLY A 592 1.08 11.00 17.58
N ASP A 593 2.34 11.28 17.92
CA ASP A 593 3.46 10.35 17.65
C ASP A 593 3.25 9.02 18.37
N LYS A 594 2.89 9.04 19.66
CA LYS A 594 2.56 7.84 20.43
C LYS A 594 1.36 7.09 19.83
N GLY A 595 0.33 7.80 19.39
CA GLY A 595 -0.83 7.22 18.71
C GLY A 595 -0.46 6.56 17.38
N THR A 596 0.47 7.13 16.62
CA THR A 596 0.99 6.52 15.40
C THR A 596 1.72 5.19 15.68
N LEU A 597 2.49 5.11 16.77
CA LEU A 597 3.11 3.86 17.20
C LEU A 597 2.07 2.80 17.60
N LEU A 598 1.02 3.19 18.34
CA LEU A 598 -0.07 2.29 18.72
C LEU A 598 -0.83 1.79 17.49
N ALA A 599 -1.16 2.70 16.56
CA ALA A 599 -1.82 2.36 15.30
C ALA A 599 -0.99 1.40 14.45
N SER A 600 0.32 1.65 14.31
CA SER A 600 1.25 0.75 13.63
C SER A 600 1.32 -0.62 14.30
N GLY A 601 1.26 -0.66 15.64
CA GLY A 601 1.16 -1.90 16.41
C GLY A 601 -0.12 -2.67 16.07
N PHE A 602 -1.28 -2.03 16.11
CA PHE A 602 -2.56 -2.66 15.74
C PHE A 602 -2.55 -3.23 14.33
N ILE A 603 -2.03 -2.46 13.36
CA ILE A 603 -1.91 -2.90 11.95
C ILE A 603 -1.01 -4.13 11.85
N ALA A 604 0.21 -4.03 12.39
CA ALA A 604 1.18 -5.12 12.31
C ALA A 604 0.71 -6.37 13.07
N GLY A 605 0.20 -6.19 14.29
CA GLY A 605 -0.30 -7.28 15.13
C GLY A 605 -1.51 -7.99 14.52
N GLY A 606 -2.53 -7.22 14.11
CA GLY A 606 -3.74 -7.76 13.48
C GLY A 606 -3.43 -8.49 12.17
N ALA A 607 -2.56 -7.90 11.32
CA ALA A 607 -2.14 -8.52 10.08
C ALA A 607 -1.36 -9.83 10.28
N LEU A 608 -0.37 -9.84 11.19
CA LEU A 608 0.42 -11.05 11.51
C LEU A 608 -0.46 -12.16 12.10
N MET A 609 -1.34 -11.83 13.04
CA MET A 609 -2.23 -12.81 13.66
C MET A 609 -3.31 -13.30 12.68
N GLY A 610 -3.71 -12.46 11.72
CA GLY A 610 -4.56 -12.89 10.59
C GLY A 610 -3.89 -13.95 9.72
N VAL A 611 -2.59 -13.81 9.45
CA VAL A 611 -1.81 -14.85 8.75
C VAL A 611 -1.70 -16.11 9.58
N VAL A 612 -1.46 -15.99 10.90
CA VAL A 612 -1.43 -17.16 11.80
C VAL A 612 -2.78 -17.88 11.78
N SER A 613 -3.90 -17.16 11.85
CA SER A 613 -5.25 -17.74 11.73
C SER A 613 -5.45 -18.47 10.40
N ALA A 614 -5.00 -17.86 9.28
CA ALA A 614 -5.06 -18.49 7.97
C ALA A 614 -4.25 -19.79 7.89
N LEU A 615 -3.03 -19.80 8.47
CA LEU A 615 -2.19 -20.99 8.53
C LEU A 615 -2.79 -22.11 9.39
N LEU A 616 -3.43 -21.78 10.52
CA LEU A 616 -4.15 -22.75 11.35
C LEU A 616 -5.29 -23.40 10.57
N LYS A 617 -6.11 -22.61 9.88
CA LYS A 617 -7.20 -23.10 9.01
C LYS A 617 -6.67 -23.95 7.86
N PHE A 618 -5.58 -23.52 7.21
CA PHE A 618 -4.91 -24.31 6.18
C PHE A 618 -4.42 -25.66 6.70
N GLY A 619 -3.94 -25.71 7.96
CA GLY A 619 -3.54 -26.93 8.67
C GLY A 619 -4.70 -27.79 9.17
N GLY A 620 -5.96 -27.42 8.88
CA GLY A 620 -7.15 -28.18 9.29
C GLY A 620 -7.68 -27.85 10.69
N ILE A 621 -7.17 -26.79 11.35
CA ILE A 621 -7.66 -26.29 12.63
C ILE A 621 -8.69 -25.20 12.33
N GLU A 622 -9.94 -25.57 12.18
CA GLU A 622 -11.06 -24.65 11.92
C GLU A 622 -12.14 -24.82 12.97
N PHE A 623 -12.66 -23.70 13.46
CA PHE A 623 -13.81 -23.66 14.38
C PHE A 623 -15.03 -23.17 13.60
N ASP A 624 -16.11 -23.92 13.66
CA ASP A 624 -17.38 -23.49 13.07
C ASP A 624 -18.14 -22.59 14.07
N TYR A 625 -18.29 -21.33 13.70
CA TYR A 625 -19.03 -20.33 14.47
C TYR A 625 -20.13 -19.64 13.63
N SER A 626 -20.47 -20.20 12.48
CA SER A 626 -21.43 -19.63 11.54
C SER A 626 -22.79 -19.36 12.20
N SER A 627 -23.34 -20.32 12.95
CA SER A 627 -24.60 -20.18 13.67
C SER A 627 -24.57 -19.11 14.77
N TRP A 628 -23.41 -18.89 15.41
CA TRP A 628 -23.23 -17.81 16.38
C TRP A 628 -23.21 -16.44 15.71
N TRP A 629 -22.60 -16.34 14.52
CA TRP A 629 -22.53 -15.08 13.77
C TRP A 629 -23.87 -14.66 13.17
N GLU A 630 -24.81 -15.58 12.96
CA GLU A 630 -26.19 -15.27 12.59
C GLU A 630 -26.99 -14.66 13.75
N ASN A 631 -26.47 -14.74 14.97
CA ASN A 631 -27.15 -14.20 16.14
C ASN A 631 -26.79 -12.73 16.36
N HIS A 632 -27.79 -11.85 16.49
CA HIS A 632 -27.58 -10.42 16.76
C HIS A 632 -26.80 -10.11 18.04
N LEU A 633 -26.73 -11.03 18.99
CA LEU A 633 -25.91 -10.88 20.19
C LEU A 633 -24.40 -10.86 19.84
N SER A 634 -23.98 -11.56 18.80
CA SER A 634 -22.60 -11.54 18.33
C SER A 634 -22.20 -10.16 17.78
N GLU A 635 -23.11 -9.48 17.09
CA GLU A 635 -22.91 -8.12 16.58
C GLU A 635 -22.90 -7.09 17.73
N LEU A 636 -23.78 -7.24 18.72
CA LEU A 636 -23.78 -6.37 19.90
C LEU A 636 -22.49 -6.51 20.70
N LEU A 637 -22.00 -7.74 20.89
CA LEU A 637 -20.72 -7.99 21.55
C LEU A 637 -19.56 -7.38 20.76
N SER A 638 -19.62 -7.42 19.44
CA SER A 638 -18.66 -6.77 18.55
C SER A 638 -18.59 -5.26 18.79
N LEU A 639 -19.72 -4.57 18.88
CA LEU A 639 -19.76 -3.14 19.16
C LEU A 639 -19.16 -2.81 20.54
N VAL A 640 -19.46 -3.59 21.56
CA VAL A 640 -18.90 -3.42 22.90
C VAL A 640 -17.38 -3.63 22.90
N ALA A 641 -16.91 -4.70 22.25
CA ALA A 641 -15.49 -4.99 22.14
C ALA A 641 -14.74 -3.89 21.36
N TYR A 642 -15.35 -3.39 20.29
CA TYR A 642 -14.77 -2.30 19.48
C TYR A 642 -14.71 -0.97 20.26
N ALA A 643 -15.77 -0.65 21.00
CA ALA A 643 -15.78 0.53 21.88
C ALA A 643 -14.71 0.43 22.98
N ALA A 644 -14.51 -0.77 23.56
CA ALA A 644 -13.45 -1.01 24.53
C ALA A 644 -12.06 -0.86 23.89
N LEU A 645 -11.87 -1.32 22.65
CA LEU A 645 -10.63 -1.16 21.90
C LEU A 645 -10.31 0.32 21.62
N ILE A 646 -11.31 1.11 21.19
CA ILE A 646 -11.17 2.56 20.99
C ILE A 646 -10.79 3.24 22.29
N LEU A 647 -11.46 2.90 23.40
CA LEU A 647 -11.16 3.46 24.71
C LEU A 647 -9.73 3.13 25.14
N TYR A 648 -9.31 1.86 24.99
CA TYR A 648 -7.93 1.45 25.24
C TYR A 648 -6.95 2.30 24.44
N PHE A 649 -7.19 2.49 23.12
CA PHE A 649 -6.33 3.27 22.24
C PHE A 649 -6.19 4.71 22.77
N ILE A 650 -7.31 5.39 23.06
CA ILE A 650 -7.33 6.75 23.56
C ILE A 650 -6.59 6.86 24.91
N LEU A 651 -6.79 5.93 25.82
CA LEU A 651 -6.12 5.91 27.11
C LEU A 651 -4.61 5.64 26.98
N ALA A 652 -4.22 4.75 26.08
CA ALA A 652 -2.82 4.40 25.84
C ALA A 652 -2.02 5.56 25.20
N THR A 653 -2.68 6.52 24.54
CA THR A 653 -2.04 7.74 24.01
C THR A 653 -1.72 8.78 25.10
N LYS A 654 -2.23 8.63 26.33
CA LYS A 654 -1.89 9.57 27.42
C LYS A 654 -0.39 9.49 27.73
N LEU A 655 0.22 10.65 27.93
CA LEU A 655 1.61 10.74 28.33
C LEU A 655 1.74 10.48 29.82
N SER A 656 2.77 9.75 30.21
CA SER A 656 3.15 9.59 31.60
C SER A 656 3.74 10.90 32.17
N LYS A 657 3.84 11.02 33.50
CA LYS A 657 4.45 12.20 34.13
C LYS A 657 5.90 12.41 33.68
N LYS A 658 6.63 11.32 33.40
CA LYS A 658 8.01 11.38 32.91
C LYS A 658 8.05 11.91 31.46
N GLU A 659 7.19 11.38 30.57
CA GLU A 659 7.09 11.84 29.19
C GLU A 659 6.65 13.32 29.10
N LEU A 660 5.84 13.80 30.05
CA LEU A 660 5.47 15.22 30.14
C LEU A 660 6.63 16.10 30.63
N ALA A 661 7.49 15.59 31.53
CA ALA A 661 8.67 16.32 32.00
C ALA A 661 9.76 16.44 30.92
N ASP A 662 9.86 15.46 30.02
CA ASP A 662 10.82 15.47 28.91
C ASP A 662 10.39 16.44 27.76
N GLN A 663 9.17 16.99 27.83
CA GLN A 663 8.61 17.96 26.86
C GLN A 663 8.71 19.43 27.32
N ASN A 664 8.98 19.67 28.62
CA ASN A 664 9.25 20.98 29.21
C ASN A 664 10.75 21.21 29.38
#